data_5c39c8edf069c5866c64134fcaa6b0a0
#
_entry.id   5c39c8edf069c5866c64134fcaa6b0a0
#
_cell.length_a   1.000
_cell.length_b   1.000
_cell.length_c   1.000
_cell.angle_alpha   90.00
_cell.angle_beta   90.00
_cell.angle_gamma   90.00
#
_symmetry.space_group_name_H-M   'P 1'
#
loop_
_entity.id
_entity.type
_entity.pdbx_description
1 polymer ?
#
loop_
_entity_poly.entity_id
_entity_poly.type
_entity_poly.pdbx_seq_one_letter_code
_entity_poly.pdbx_strand_id
1 'polypeptide(L)'
;ETMLESTFSSARRWRTTLALGLVAALAASPVAHAVGGDDADEAVVDQFHPDKGDGKAPLYGGRAIVHVSSLPENMCYPIENSAVTRRFLYETHETLLLQDWWSHDYVPDAAASWVEEDLVVLKADAPAVGGEVKAQVVRRGEGETGLREVRALYGSITDAGANWTISPLSKGSSISEPVQVPKGAVERVERGTVFTVSLREGVRWQPSLLYSAEQSAKFGEQFLDADDVYYSWSVYRNPEVNCDEKRFQFEKISNCEVVDGLTVRFFYEKQYAYALESIGTSLTLLPSHIYNLLDEQCPDHDAGSSLSKQAEHLNKNPHNKMWVGLGPYQVTEWTQQYVEVKRFVAPDGKPAYFDAAVRPGYFDTIRWRYIDNDEAAMNALLNGEVDFFERVKSEDYFNGRATSASFKEEFYKGFYYMGAYGYTGWNLYRPQVKDLAVRKAIAMAFDFQTYRKTQYNGLARQITGPVPYQSEGYPRDMAALPYDPDGALDMLEDAGWYDRNGDGIADKDGVELVIEFLYPSGNDASKLFGIALQSAVEDLGIKINLASLEWATFLERIKSREFDACNLAWVPPLESDPEQLWHSKWGARDKKSSNNSGVMDPKIDAMIEGIQAEIDRETRMALWREFHRYIYEEVQPYLFMYNVPKKFGASLKVRGIRNSAIDPGYVIRDWYFVDPSVKGTRKSLEK
;
A
#
# COMPACT_ATOMS: atom_id res chain seq x y z
N GLU A 1 5.58 -59.96 -14.14
CA GLU A 1 4.98 -58.60 -14.06
C GLU A 1 4.33 -58.31 -12.68
N THR A 2 3.80 -59.30 -11.97
CA THR A 2 3.14 -59.14 -10.68
C THR A 2 4.08 -59.13 -9.46
N MET A 3 5.39 -59.36 -9.62
CA MET A 3 6.38 -59.33 -8.53
C MET A 3 7.23 -58.04 -8.46
N LEU A 4 7.19 -57.18 -9.45
CA LEU A 4 7.94 -55.92 -9.46
C LEU A 4 7.19 -54.76 -8.77
N GLU A 5 5.87 -54.74 -8.80
CA GLU A 5 5.06 -53.70 -8.15
C GLU A 5 5.09 -53.75 -6.61
N SER A 6 5.27 -54.94 -6.01
CA SER A 6 5.32 -55.07 -4.54
C SER A 6 6.65 -54.57 -3.91
N THR A 7 7.71 -54.47 -4.68
CA THR A 7 9.03 -54.01 -4.19
C THR A 7 9.20 -52.48 -4.19
N PHE A 8 8.51 -51.76 -5.07
CA PHE A 8 8.55 -50.31 -5.10
C PHE A 8 7.73 -49.64 -3.96
N SER A 9 6.60 -50.24 -3.59
CA SER A 9 5.76 -49.75 -2.48
C SER A 9 6.45 -49.83 -1.13
N SER A 10 7.34 -50.80 -0.87
CA SER A 10 8.05 -50.95 0.39
C SER A 10 9.22 -49.98 0.56
N ALA A 11 9.84 -49.54 -0.50
CA ALA A 11 10.96 -48.56 -0.43
C ALA A 11 10.47 -47.13 -0.13
N ARG A 12 9.28 -46.75 -0.59
CA ARG A 12 8.67 -45.45 -0.28
C ARG A 12 8.37 -45.27 1.21
N ARG A 13 7.86 -46.31 1.89
CA ARG A 13 7.50 -46.20 3.32
C ARG A 13 8.71 -46.01 4.26
N TRP A 14 9.91 -46.39 3.87
CA TRP A 14 11.11 -46.24 4.71
C TRP A 14 11.77 -44.85 4.59
N ARG A 15 11.59 -44.12 3.47
CA ARG A 15 12.16 -42.76 3.32
C ARG A 15 11.38 -41.70 4.07
N THR A 16 10.06 -41.80 4.12
CA THR A 16 9.21 -40.88 4.86
C THR A 16 9.48 -40.90 6.36
N THR A 17 9.85 -42.05 6.92
CA THR A 17 10.15 -42.18 8.37
C THR A 17 11.51 -41.59 8.75
N LEU A 18 12.49 -41.54 7.81
CA LEU A 18 13.81 -40.96 8.08
C LEU A 18 13.83 -39.45 7.95
N ALA A 19 13.03 -38.84 7.07
CA ALA A 19 12.91 -37.40 6.94
C ALA A 19 12.23 -36.77 8.17
N LEU A 20 11.22 -37.43 8.74
CA LEU A 20 10.58 -37.02 9.99
C LEU A 20 11.52 -37.15 11.22
N GLY A 21 12.45 -38.09 11.20
CA GLY A 21 13.40 -38.29 12.31
C GLY A 21 14.46 -37.21 12.46
N LEU A 22 14.88 -36.55 11.37
CA LEU A 22 15.89 -35.49 11.42
C LEU A 22 15.31 -34.12 11.83
N VAL A 23 14.02 -33.85 11.54
CA VAL A 23 13.33 -32.63 11.97
C VAL A 23 12.93 -32.69 13.45
N ALA A 24 12.68 -33.88 14.00
CA ALA A 24 12.31 -34.07 15.38
C ALA A 24 13.48 -33.91 16.39
N ALA A 25 14.72 -34.04 15.97
CA ALA A 25 15.88 -33.92 16.86
C ALA A 25 16.31 -32.49 17.19
N LEU A 26 15.78 -31.48 16.51
CA LEU A 26 16.03 -30.05 16.78
C LEU A 26 14.89 -29.36 17.57
N ALA A 27 13.83 -30.08 17.95
CA ALA A 27 12.61 -29.50 18.53
C ALA A 27 12.41 -29.79 20.02
N ALA A 28 13.46 -30.03 20.82
CA ALA A 28 13.33 -30.20 22.23
C ALA A 28 13.74 -28.93 23.03
N SER A 29 12.95 -27.89 22.92
CA SER A 29 12.88 -26.79 23.88
C SER A 29 11.44 -26.64 24.42
N PRO A 30 11.24 -26.26 25.69
CA PRO A 30 9.93 -26.34 26.32
C PRO A 30 8.92 -25.45 25.64
N VAL A 31 7.81 -26.06 25.28
CA VAL A 31 6.63 -25.46 24.64
C VAL A 31 6.13 -24.30 25.48
N ALA A 32 6.33 -23.07 25.01
CA ALA A 32 5.49 -21.96 25.43
C ALA A 32 4.07 -22.25 24.90
N HIS A 33 3.07 -22.08 25.74
CA HIS A 33 1.69 -22.40 25.46
C HIS A 33 1.26 -21.81 24.13
N ALA A 34 0.80 -22.66 23.22
CA ALA A 34 0.17 -22.24 21.97
C ALA A 34 -1.12 -21.50 22.31
N VAL A 35 -1.16 -20.22 22.01
CA VAL A 35 -2.39 -19.43 22.00
C VAL A 35 -3.13 -19.83 20.73
N GLY A 36 -4.24 -20.52 20.88
CA GLY A 36 -5.03 -21.01 19.76
C GLY A 36 -6.21 -20.07 19.47
N GLY A 37 -6.47 -19.87 18.20
CA GLY A 37 -7.68 -19.20 17.70
C GLY A 37 -7.53 -17.71 17.40
N ASP A 38 -8.32 -17.23 16.45
CA ASP A 38 -8.31 -15.85 15.95
C ASP A 38 -8.64 -14.78 17.03
N ASP A 39 -9.31 -15.16 18.12
CA ASP A 39 -9.64 -14.28 19.25
C ASP A 39 -8.45 -13.96 20.18
N ALA A 40 -7.33 -14.67 20.03
CA ALA A 40 -6.15 -14.44 20.86
C ALA A 40 -5.30 -13.25 20.37
N ASP A 41 -5.49 -12.80 19.13
CA ASP A 41 -4.66 -11.78 18.51
C ASP A 41 -4.88 -10.39 19.13
N GLU A 42 -6.12 -10.00 19.44
CA GLU A 42 -6.43 -8.75 20.14
C GLU A 42 -5.98 -8.77 21.61
N ALA A 43 -6.14 -9.91 22.28
CA ALA A 43 -5.79 -10.05 23.69
C ALA A 43 -4.28 -9.96 23.95
N VAL A 44 -3.43 -10.41 23.00
CA VAL A 44 -1.96 -10.41 23.18
C VAL A 44 -1.38 -9.02 22.94
N VAL A 45 -1.87 -8.26 21.97
CA VAL A 45 -1.46 -6.85 21.77
C VAL A 45 -1.86 -6.02 23.00
N ASP A 46 -3.01 -6.29 23.54
CA ASP A 46 -3.62 -5.55 24.65
C ASP A 46 -2.94 -5.79 26.02
N GLN A 47 -2.34 -6.97 26.22
CA GLN A 47 -1.63 -7.31 27.47
C GLN A 47 -0.31 -6.56 27.67
N PHE A 48 0.30 -6.08 26.59
CA PHE A 48 1.62 -5.44 26.60
C PHE A 48 1.57 -3.93 26.37
N HIS A 49 0.39 -3.34 26.20
CA HIS A 49 0.27 -1.90 25.96
C HIS A 49 0.40 -1.12 27.28
N PRO A 50 1.44 -0.28 27.46
CA PRO A 50 1.67 0.44 28.71
C PRO A 50 0.63 1.52 29.03
N ASP A 51 -0.23 1.88 28.06
CA ASP A 51 -1.25 2.93 28.21
C ASP A 51 -2.49 2.47 28.99
N LYS A 52 -2.65 1.16 29.24
CA LYS A 52 -3.75 0.69 30.06
C LYS A 52 -3.56 1.08 31.54
N GLY A 53 -4.12 2.23 31.88
CA GLY A 53 -4.45 2.57 33.27
C GLY A 53 -3.44 3.44 34.02
N ASP A 54 -2.42 4.06 33.40
CA ASP A 54 -1.54 4.96 34.15
C ASP A 54 -2.08 6.37 34.29
N GLY A 55 -3.13 6.73 33.54
CA GLY A 55 -3.86 8.01 33.64
C GLY A 55 -3.03 9.27 33.46
N LYS A 56 -1.80 9.15 32.96
CA LYS A 56 -0.88 10.26 32.78
C LYS A 56 -1.21 11.05 31.51
N ALA A 57 -1.29 12.36 31.66
CA ALA A 57 -1.52 13.26 30.54
C ALA A 57 -0.31 13.31 29.59
N PRO A 58 -0.53 13.43 28.28
CA PRO A 58 0.53 13.68 27.31
C PRO A 58 1.34 14.94 27.63
N LEU A 59 2.65 14.87 27.48
CA LEU A 59 3.54 16.01 27.60
C LEU A 59 4.04 16.43 26.22
N TYR A 60 3.94 17.72 25.93
CA TYR A 60 4.60 18.31 24.78
C TYR A 60 6.10 18.45 25.04
N GLY A 61 6.90 18.10 24.05
CA GLY A 61 8.34 18.28 24.08
C GLY A 61 9.16 17.01 23.91
N GLY A 62 10.46 17.18 23.79
CA GLY A 62 11.41 16.09 23.66
C GLY A 62 11.60 15.61 22.23
N ARG A 63 12.50 14.63 22.09
CA ARG A 63 12.86 14.01 20.81
C ARG A 63 12.50 12.53 20.82
N ALA A 64 11.64 12.10 19.87
CA ALA A 64 11.44 10.69 19.56
C ALA A 64 12.48 10.21 18.55
N ILE A 65 13.05 9.03 18.75
CA ILE A 65 14.02 8.42 17.84
C ILE A 65 13.47 7.07 17.39
N VAL A 66 13.12 6.99 16.11
CA VAL A 66 12.52 5.81 15.48
C VAL A 66 13.54 5.16 14.56
N HIS A 67 13.69 3.85 14.66
CA HIS A 67 14.53 3.10 13.73
C HIS A 67 13.90 3.03 12.34
N VAL A 68 14.73 3.17 11.30
CA VAL A 68 14.39 2.83 9.92
C VAL A 68 15.52 2.04 9.27
N SER A 69 15.17 1.12 8.38
CA SER A 69 16.14 0.28 7.63
C SER A 69 16.55 0.89 6.29
N SER A 70 15.97 2.01 5.91
CA SER A 70 16.36 2.79 4.73
C SER A 70 15.89 4.23 4.89
N LEU A 71 16.52 5.14 4.15
CA LEU A 71 16.11 6.55 4.07
C LEU A 71 15.54 6.82 2.67
N PRO A 72 14.62 7.78 2.51
CA PRO A 72 14.11 8.15 1.19
C PRO A 72 15.21 8.87 0.40
N GLU A 73 15.15 8.80 -0.91
CA GLU A 73 16.02 9.59 -1.77
C GLU A 73 15.61 11.07 -1.79
N ASN A 74 14.31 11.31 -1.75
CA ASN A 74 13.69 12.62 -1.64
C ASN A 74 12.25 12.50 -1.10
N MET A 75 11.54 13.62 -0.94
CA MET A 75 10.18 13.67 -0.38
C MET A 75 9.10 13.91 -1.45
N CYS A 76 9.46 14.12 -2.69
CA CYS A 76 8.49 14.36 -3.78
C CYS A 76 7.84 13.04 -4.18
N TYR A 77 6.76 12.68 -3.52
CA TYR A 77 6.09 11.38 -3.66
C TYR A 77 5.59 11.04 -5.07
N PRO A 78 5.21 11.98 -5.94
CA PRO A 78 4.93 11.66 -7.32
C PRO A 78 6.06 10.94 -8.05
N ILE A 79 7.31 11.33 -7.79
CA ILE A 79 8.52 10.76 -8.43
C ILE A 79 9.27 9.74 -7.55
N GLU A 80 9.05 9.75 -6.23
CA GLU A 80 9.65 8.84 -5.24
C GLU A 80 8.57 8.18 -4.41
N ASN A 81 7.84 7.23 -4.99
CA ASN A 81 6.64 6.63 -4.41
C ASN A 81 6.89 5.46 -3.44
N SER A 82 8.05 5.40 -2.82
CA SER A 82 8.38 4.30 -1.91
C SER A 82 7.58 4.35 -0.60
N ALA A 83 7.38 3.18 0.01
CA ALA A 83 6.80 3.10 1.36
C ALA A 83 7.64 3.85 2.40
N VAL A 84 8.95 3.96 2.16
CA VAL A 84 9.85 4.73 3.03
C VAL A 84 9.50 6.21 2.97
N THR A 85 9.43 6.82 1.78
CA THR A 85 9.06 8.24 1.62
C THR A 85 7.71 8.53 2.27
N ARG A 86 6.72 7.66 2.11
CA ARG A 86 5.39 7.82 2.71
C ARG A 86 5.44 7.96 4.24
N ARG A 87 6.29 7.20 4.94
CA ARG A 87 6.44 7.29 6.41
C ARG A 87 6.87 8.66 6.89
N PHE A 88 7.70 9.36 6.12
CA PHE A 88 8.14 10.72 6.44
C PHE A 88 7.04 11.74 6.11
N LEU A 89 6.34 11.51 5.00
CA LEU A 89 5.24 12.38 4.58
C LEU A 89 4.10 12.40 5.59
N TYR A 90 3.78 11.29 6.26
CA TYR A 90 2.74 11.27 7.30
C TYR A 90 2.97 12.29 8.43
N GLU A 91 4.20 12.73 8.65
CA GLU A 91 4.54 13.73 9.67
C GLU A 91 4.77 15.13 9.09
N THR A 92 5.12 15.24 7.81
CA THR A 92 5.55 16.49 7.17
C THR A 92 4.57 17.03 6.15
N HIS A 93 3.53 16.30 5.82
CA HIS A 93 2.62 16.64 4.74
C HIS A 93 1.18 16.23 5.06
N GLU A 94 0.22 16.85 4.38
CA GLU A 94 -1.19 16.49 4.44
C GLU A 94 -1.73 16.26 3.04
N THR A 95 -2.85 15.53 2.97
CA THR A 95 -3.60 15.25 1.74
C THR A 95 -4.97 15.92 1.81
N LEU A 96 -5.76 15.90 0.75
CA LEU A 96 -7.10 16.51 0.80
C LEU A 96 -7.98 15.79 1.82
N LEU A 97 -7.94 14.47 1.85
CA LEU A 97 -8.64 13.62 2.80
C LEU A 97 -7.64 12.70 3.49
N LEU A 98 -7.98 12.23 4.68
CA LEU A 98 -7.26 11.17 5.38
C LEU A 98 -8.14 9.93 5.44
N GLN A 99 -7.54 8.76 5.26
CA GLN A 99 -8.19 7.52 5.68
C GLN A 99 -7.93 7.31 7.17
N ASP A 100 -8.99 7.28 7.97
CA ASP A 100 -8.86 7.05 9.42
C ASP A 100 -8.19 5.68 9.68
N TRP A 101 -7.19 5.68 10.55
CA TRP A 101 -6.32 4.53 10.79
C TRP A 101 -7.03 3.31 11.40
N TRP A 102 -8.21 3.51 11.98
CA TRP A 102 -8.93 2.47 12.70
C TRP A 102 -10.32 2.18 12.15
N SER A 103 -11.09 3.22 11.77
CA SER A 103 -12.38 3.02 11.11
C SER A 103 -12.25 2.75 9.61
N HIS A 104 -11.12 3.16 9.02
CA HIS A 104 -10.82 3.11 7.59
C HIS A 104 -11.73 4.00 6.72
N ASP A 105 -12.53 4.87 7.34
CA ASP A 105 -13.35 5.83 6.62
C ASP A 105 -12.51 7.01 6.11
N TYR A 106 -12.96 7.65 5.04
CA TYR A 106 -12.38 8.91 4.61
C TYR A 106 -12.91 10.06 5.46
N VAL A 107 -12.01 10.86 5.97
CA VAL A 107 -12.32 12.05 6.76
C VAL A 107 -11.64 13.28 6.15
N PRO A 108 -12.20 14.50 6.33
CA PRO A 108 -11.57 15.73 5.86
C PRO A 108 -10.18 15.93 6.48
N ASP A 109 -9.20 16.35 5.66
CA ASP A 109 -7.86 16.71 6.10
C ASP A 109 -7.53 18.16 5.67
N ALA A 110 -6.72 18.39 4.64
CA ALA A 110 -6.54 19.72 4.07
C ALA A 110 -7.82 20.26 3.40
N ALA A 111 -8.72 19.38 2.96
CA ALA A 111 -10.09 19.75 2.64
C ALA A 111 -10.92 19.96 3.92
N ALA A 112 -11.83 20.91 3.90
CA ALA A 112 -12.85 21.10 4.93
C ALA A 112 -14.04 20.16 4.72
N SER A 113 -14.37 19.88 3.46
CA SER A 113 -15.47 19.00 3.05
C SER A 113 -15.36 18.62 1.59
N TRP A 114 -16.11 17.60 1.21
CA TRP A 114 -16.35 17.27 -0.19
C TRP A 114 -17.81 16.91 -0.41
N VAL A 115 -18.24 17.00 -1.66
CA VAL A 115 -19.57 16.59 -2.11
C VAL A 115 -19.43 15.77 -3.37
N GLU A 116 -20.11 14.63 -3.41
CA GLU A 116 -20.23 13.78 -4.60
C GLU A 116 -21.54 14.11 -5.31
N GLU A 117 -21.45 14.37 -6.61
CA GLU A 117 -22.57 14.79 -7.43
C GLU A 117 -22.67 13.93 -8.69
N ASP A 118 -23.88 13.78 -9.19
CA ASP A 118 -24.16 13.14 -10.47
C ASP A 118 -24.02 14.16 -11.61
N LEU A 119 -23.61 13.69 -12.80
CA LEU A 119 -23.53 14.49 -14.01
C LEU A 119 -24.67 14.12 -14.97
N VAL A 120 -25.47 15.11 -15.37
CA VAL A 120 -26.48 14.98 -16.43
C VAL A 120 -25.97 15.64 -17.68
N VAL A 121 -25.68 14.87 -18.70
CA VAL A 121 -25.28 15.37 -20.04
C VAL A 121 -26.53 15.57 -20.87
N LEU A 122 -26.69 16.79 -21.37
CA LEU A 122 -27.81 17.17 -22.22
C LEU A 122 -27.51 16.87 -23.70
N LYS A 123 -28.55 16.51 -24.43
CA LYS A 123 -28.46 16.43 -25.92
C LYS A 123 -28.14 17.81 -26.50
N ALA A 124 -27.37 17.82 -27.58
CA ALA A 124 -26.95 19.07 -28.22
C ALA A 124 -28.16 19.94 -28.69
N ASP A 125 -29.24 19.27 -29.11
CA ASP A 125 -30.47 19.88 -29.57
C ASP A 125 -31.53 20.10 -28.48
N ALA A 126 -31.21 19.78 -27.23
CA ALA A 126 -32.13 19.98 -26.10
C ALA A 126 -32.41 21.48 -25.86
N PRO A 127 -33.62 21.84 -25.44
CA PRO A 127 -33.91 23.22 -25.01
C PRO A 127 -32.93 23.67 -23.92
N ALA A 128 -32.67 24.97 -23.84
CA ALA A 128 -31.84 25.54 -22.79
C ALA A 128 -32.48 25.27 -21.40
N VAL A 129 -31.65 24.84 -20.47
CA VAL A 129 -32.03 24.56 -19.06
C VAL A 129 -31.31 25.56 -18.18
N GLY A 130 -32.01 26.14 -17.21
CA GLY A 130 -31.38 27.07 -16.26
C GLY A 130 -30.26 26.36 -15.47
N GLY A 131 -29.12 27.02 -15.35
CA GLY A 131 -27.95 26.50 -14.63
C GLY A 131 -27.12 25.47 -15.40
N GLU A 132 -27.38 25.26 -16.68
CA GLU A 132 -26.51 24.41 -17.49
C GLU A 132 -25.10 25.00 -17.61
N VAL A 133 -24.11 24.12 -17.59
CA VAL A 133 -22.70 24.45 -17.75
C VAL A 133 -22.12 23.74 -18.96
N LYS A 134 -20.95 24.19 -19.37
CA LYS A 134 -20.12 23.47 -20.33
C LYS A 134 -19.12 22.63 -19.56
N ALA A 135 -19.35 21.33 -19.51
CA ALA A 135 -18.45 20.38 -18.86
C ALA A 135 -17.53 19.72 -19.89
N GLN A 136 -16.28 19.51 -19.51
CA GLN A 136 -15.33 18.72 -20.29
C GLN A 136 -15.49 17.24 -19.88
N VAL A 137 -15.93 16.42 -20.81
CA VAL A 137 -16.12 14.98 -20.57
C VAL A 137 -15.42 14.17 -21.63
N VAL A 138 -15.02 12.95 -21.29
CA VAL A 138 -14.43 12.04 -22.25
C VAL A 138 -15.47 11.62 -23.28
N ARG A 139 -15.08 11.66 -24.54
CA ARG A 139 -15.91 11.19 -25.64
C ARG A 139 -15.95 9.68 -25.63
N ARG A 140 -17.15 9.10 -25.46
CA ARG A 140 -17.40 7.67 -25.70
C ARG A 140 -17.70 7.45 -27.18
N GLY A 141 -16.77 6.86 -27.92
CA GLY A 141 -16.95 6.48 -29.34
C GLY A 141 -15.69 5.86 -29.90
N GLU A 142 -15.84 5.00 -30.90
CA GLU A 142 -14.78 4.21 -31.51
C GLU A 142 -13.52 5.04 -31.80
N GLY A 143 -12.43 4.75 -31.08
CA GLY A 143 -11.08 5.18 -31.44
C GLY A 143 -10.68 6.63 -31.12
N GLU A 144 -11.54 7.47 -30.56
CA GLU A 144 -11.20 8.84 -30.19
C GLU A 144 -11.02 9.01 -28.69
N THR A 145 -9.77 9.17 -28.26
CA THR A 145 -9.40 9.62 -26.93
C THR A 145 -9.32 11.15 -26.92
N GLY A 146 -10.37 11.82 -26.45
CA GLY A 146 -10.38 13.27 -26.34
C GLY A 146 -11.50 13.78 -25.44
N LEU A 147 -11.23 14.89 -24.75
CA LEU A 147 -12.26 15.62 -24.03
C LEU A 147 -13.15 16.34 -25.05
N ARG A 148 -14.46 16.25 -24.85
CA ARG A 148 -15.43 17.11 -25.58
C ARG A 148 -16.14 18.02 -24.60
N GLU A 149 -16.40 19.23 -25.02
CA GLU A 149 -17.29 20.12 -24.29
C GLU A 149 -18.75 19.67 -24.50
N VAL A 150 -19.46 19.47 -23.43
CA VAL A 150 -20.88 19.13 -23.44
C VAL A 150 -21.67 20.11 -22.58
N ARG A 151 -22.95 20.29 -22.91
CA ARG A 151 -23.91 20.95 -22.03
C ARG A 151 -24.29 19.99 -20.92
N ALA A 152 -24.16 20.39 -19.69
CA ALA A 152 -24.40 19.52 -18.55
C ALA A 152 -24.98 20.28 -17.32
N LEU A 153 -25.52 19.48 -16.41
CA LEU A 153 -25.91 19.89 -15.07
C LEU A 153 -25.33 18.88 -14.09
N TYR A 154 -25.00 19.29 -12.88
CA TYR A 154 -24.60 18.38 -11.83
C TYR A 154 -25.25 18.73 -10.50
N GLY A 155 -25.48 17.69 -9.69
CA GLY A 155 -26.19 17.76 -8.43
C GLY A 155 -26.72 16.39 -8.03
N SER A 156 -27.57 16.31 -7.03
CA SER A 156 -28.30 15.08 -6.68
C SER A 156 -29.45 14.86 -7.66
N ILE A 157 -29.47 13.71 -8.32
CA ILE A 157 -30.44 13.38 -9.35
C ILE A 157 -31.47 12.37 -8.82
N THR A 158 -32.76 12.76 -8.88
CA THR A 158 -33.87 11.88 -8.53
C THR A 158 -34.82 11.67 -9.72
N ASP A 159 -35.38 10.48 -9.81
CA ASP A 159 -36.37 10.16 -10.82
C ASP A 159 -37.74 10.79 -10.48
N ALA A 160 -38.26 11.62 -11.32
CA ALA A 160 -39.56 12.28 -11.19
C ALA A 160 -40.50 11.90 -12.35
N GLY A 161 -40.50 10.64 -12.75
CA GLY A 161 -41.35 10.12 -13.83
C GLY A 161 -40.88 10.51 -15.23
N ALA A 162 -41.53 11.49 -15.89
CA ALA A 162 -41.13 11.98 -17.20
C ALA A 162 -39.86 12.84 -17.18
N ASN A 163 -39.47 13.32 -15.99
CA ASN A 163 -38.37 14.23 -15.78
C ASN A 163 -37.32 13.63 -14.83
N TRP A 164 -36.12 14.20 -14.84
CA TRP A 164 -35.17 14.15 -13.76
C TRP A 164 -35.33 15.43 -12.91
N THR A 165 -35.30 15.29 -11.57
CA THR A 165 -35.10 16.43 -10.67
C THR A 165 -33.62 16.47 -10.30
N ILE A 166 -32.97 17.58 -10.55
CA ILE A 166 -31.58 17.84 -10.19
C ILE A 166 -31.57 18.87 -9.09
N SER A 167 -31.02 18.53 -7.93
CA SER A 167 -30.95 19.41 -6.75
C SER A 167 -29.50 19.79 -6.47
N PRO A 168 -29.21 21.08 -6.15
CA PRO A 168 -27.87 21.50 -5.81
C PRO A 168 -27.42 20.83 -4.49
N LEU A 169 -26.16 20.36 -4.43
CA LEU A 169 -25.55 19.81 -3.23
C LEU A 169 -24.39 20.65 -2.73
N SER A 170 -23.63 21.25 -3.62
CA SER A 170 -22.42 21.98 -3.27
C SER A 170 -22.60 23.49 -3.38
N LYS A 171 -21.82 24.23 -2.60
CA LYS A 171 -21.60 25.66 -2.82
C LYS A 171 -20.86 25.81 -4.16
N GLY A 172 -21.44 26.49 -5.11
CA GLY A 172 -20.91 26.57 -6.48
C GLY A 172 -21.42 25.45 -7.41
N SER A 173 -22.49 24.74 -7.03
CA SER A 173 -23.27 23.90 -7.97
C SER A 173 -23.65 24.70 -9.20
N SER A 174 -23.81 24.04 -10.32
CA SER A 174 -24.27 24.67 -11.57
C SER A 174 -25.67 25.28 -11.46
N ILE A 175 -26.43 24.84 -10.47
CA ILE A 175 -27.80 25.29 -10.21
C ILE A 175 -27.92 25.82 -8.77
N SER A 176 -28.77 26.82 -8.53
CA SER A 176 -29.04 27.38 -7.22
C SER A 176 -30.33 26.84 -6.57
N GLU A 177 -31.24 26.30 -7.37
CA GLU A 177 -32.53 25.72 -7.00
C GLU A 177 -32.76 24.43 -7.75
N PRO A 178 -33.58 23.49 -7.23
CA PRO A 178 -33.90 22.26 -7.95
C PRO A 178 -34.49 22.52 -9.34
N VAL A 179 -33.95 21.86 -10.35
CA VAL A 179 -34.34 21.99 -11.77
C VAL A 179 -34.95 20.68 -12.26
N GLN A 180 -36.06 20.82 -13.01
CA GLN A 180 -36.71 19.69 -13.70
C GLN A 180 -36.20 19.60 -15.13
N VAL A 181 -35.63 18.43 -15.50
CA VAL A 181 -35.11 18.18 -16.84
C VAL A 181 -35.88 17.02 -17.48
N PRO A 182 -36.56 17.22 -18.62
CA PRO A 182 -37.23 16.13 -19.32
C PRO A 182 -36.22 15.01 -19.67
N LYS A 183 -36.56 13.77 -19.39
CA LYS A 183 -35.70 12.61 -19.74
C LYS A 183 -35.33 12.56 -21.22
N GLY A 184 -36.28 13.01 -22.10
CA GLY A 184 -36.05 13.12 -23.54
C GLY A 184 -34.95 14.10 -23.94
N ALA A 185 -34.62 15.09 -23.09
CA ALA A 185 -33.58 16.09 -23.31
C ALA A 185 -32.19 15.60 -22.84
N VAL A 186 -32.13 14.51 -22.10
CA VAL A 186 -30.91 13.96 -21.51
C VAL A 186 -30.26 12.95 -22.48
N GLU A 187 -28.98 13.11 -22.76
CA GLU A 187 -28.17 12.16 -23.49
C GLU A 187 -27.80 10.97 -22.60
N ARG A 188 -27.27 11.27 -21.40
CA ARG A 188 -26.91 10.28 -20.40
C ARG A 188 -26.83 10.90 -18.99
N VAL A 189 -26.88 10.04 -18.00
CA VAL A 189 -26.64 10.36 -16.57
C VAL A 189 -25.44 9.53 -16.11
N GLU A 190 -24.45 10.19 -15.53
CA GLU A 190 -23.28 9.57 -14.91
C GLU A 190 -23.39 9.77 -13.38
N ARG A 191 -23.56 8.68 -12.65
CA ARG A 191 -23.73 8.71 -11.20
C ARG A 191 -22.40 8.85 -10.48
N GLY A 192 -22.33 9.69 -9.43
CA GLY A 192 -21.16 9.82 -8.58
C GLY A 192 -19.88 10.13 -9.34
N THR A 193 -19.93 11.02 -10.33
CA THR A 193 -18.79 11.30 -11.22
C THR A 193 -18.24 12.72 -11.09
N VAL A 194 -18.83 13.55 -10.24
CA VAL A 194 -18.37 14.92 -9.97
C VAL A 194 -18.11 15.08 -8.49
N PHE A 195 -16.88 15.44 -8.14
CA PHE A 195 -16.44 15.63 -6.77
C PHE A 195 -16.06 17.11 -6.57
N THR A 196 -16.86 17.84 -5.81
CA THR A 196 -16.54 19.22 -5.42
C THR A 196 -15.88 19.20 -4.05
N VAL A 197 -14.63 19.63 -3.98
CA VAL A 197 -13.81 19.66 -2.76
C VAL A 197 -13.60 21.09 -2.33
N SER A 198 -13.98 21.41 -1.09
CA SER A 198 -13.74 22.71 -0.46
C SER A 198 -12.54 22.62 0.46
N LEU A 199 -11.52 23.44 0.23
CA LEU A 199 -10.31 23.50 1.04
C LEU A 199 -10.56 24.21 2.37
N ARG A 200 -9.74 23.91 3.37
CA ARG A 200 -9.69 24.70 4.62
C ARG A 200 -8.99 26.01 4.36
N GLU A 201 -9.52 27.09 4.87
CA GLU A 201 -8.87 28.39 4.83
C GLU A 201 -7.67 28.41 5.80
N GLY A 202 -6.57 29.01 5.38
CA GLY A 202 -5.40 29.25 6.23
C GLY A 202 -4.49 28.04 6.45
N VAL A 203 -4.62 26.96 5.66
CA VAL A 203 -3.65 25.86 5.64
C VAL A 203 -2.36 26.37 5.04
N ARG A 204 -1.30 26.37 5.85
CA ARG A 204 -0.06 27.08 5.52
C ARG A 204 1.01 26.14 4.98
N TRP A 205 1.59 26.50 3.85
CA TRP A 205 2.85 25.91 3.37
C TRP A 205 3.99 26.29 4.33
N GLN A 206 4.76 25.29 4.72
CA GLN A 206 5.83 25.45 5.70
C GLN A 206 7.17 25.57 4.99
N PRO A 207 7.95 26.64 5.20
CA PRO A 207 9.28 26.75 4.61
C PRO A 207 10.17 25.62 5.14
N SER A 208 11.02 25.09 4.30
CA SER A 208 12.04 24.13 4.74
C SER A 208 13.04 24.81 5.69
N LEU A 209 13.37 24.14 6.79
CA LEU A 209 14.44 24.61 7.69
C LEU A 209 15.85 24.35 7.12
N LEU A 210 15.93 23.68 5.97
CA LEU A 210 17.16 23.54 5.18
C LEU A 210 17.44 24.76 4.28
N TYR A 211 16.51 25.73 4.23
CA TYR A 211 16.68 26.95 3.46
C TYR A 211 17.81 27.84 4.02
N SER A 212 18.50 28.50 3.13
CA SER A 212 19.33 29.66 3.50
C SER A 212 18.43 30.80 4.03
N ALA A 213 19.04 31.75 4.75
CA ALA A 213 18.31 32.94 5.22
C ALA A 213 17.65 33.72 4.06
N GLU A 214 18.32 33.77 2.89
CA GLU A 214 17.77 34.42 1.69
C GLU A 214 16.55 33.69 1.13
N GLN A 215 16.61 32.35 1.05
CA GLN A 215 15.47 31.53 0.61
C GLN A 215 14.29 31.66 1.58
N SER A 216 14.56 31.60 2.89
CA SER A 216 13.51 31.79 3.90
C SER A 216 12.84 33.17 3.82
N ALA A 217 13.63 34.22 3.56
CA ALA A 217 13.09 35.57 3.40
C ALA A 217 12.26 35.75 2.14
N LYS A 218 12.59 35.03 1.07
CA LYS A 218 11.84 35.03 -0.19
C LYS A 218 10.57 34.16 -0.14
N PHE A 219 10.53 33.13 0.69
CA PHE A 219 9.40 32.22 0.78
C PHE A 219 8.12 32.96 1.20
N GLY A 220 8.22 33.91 2.13
CA GLY A 220 7.07 34.66 2.62
C GLY A 220 6.04 33.79 3.36
N GLU A 221 4.81 34.22 3.33
CA GLU A 221 3.66 33.51 3.89
C GLU A 221 2.81 32.96 2.74
N GLN A 222 2.78 31.64 2.63
CA GLN A 222 2.10 30.93 1.54
C GLN A 222 1.05 29.98 2.12
N PHE A 223 -0.13 29.89 1.49
CA PHE A 223 -1.24 29.06 1.90
C PHE A 223 -1.68 28.16 0.76
N LEU A 224 -2.18 26.99 1.13
CA LEU A 224 -2.77 26.05 0.19
C LEU A 224 -4.01 26.69 -0.44
N ASP A 225 -4.08 26.64 -1.75
CA ASP A 225 -5.22 27.08 -2.54
C ASP A 225 -5.62 26.08 -3.64
N ALA A 226 -6.63 26.44 -4.42
CA ALA A 226 -7.16 25.60 -5.48
C ALA A 226 -6.19 25.44 -6.65
N ASP A 227 -5.31 26.41 -6.91
CA ASP A 227 -4.31 26.34 -7.97
C ASP A 227 -3.21 25.33 -7.63
N ASP A 228 -2.83 25.20 -6.35
CA ASP A 228 -1.93 24.14 -5.89
C ASP A 228 -2.51 22.75 -6.14
N VAL A 229 -3.80 22.55 -5.88
CA VAL A 229 -4.49 21.28 -6.12
C VAL A 229 -4.57 20.97 -7.61
N TYR A 230 -4.94 21.96 -8.42
CA TYR A 230 -4.97 21.82 -9.88
C TYR A 230 -3.58 21.47 -10.43
N TYR A 231 -2.54 22.19 -10.00
CA TYR A 231 -1.17 21.90 -10.38
C TYR A 231 -0.77 20.48 -10.01
N SER A 232 -1.05 20.05 -8.78
CA SER A 232 -0.73 18.71 -8.28
C SER A 232 -1.34 17.61 -9.15
N TRP A 233 -2.60 17.78 -9.57
CA TRP A 233 -3.23 16.87 -10.51
C TRP A 233 -2.59 16.94 -11.91
N SER A 234 -2.25 18.15 -12.40
CA SER A 234 -1.65 18.36 -13.73
C SER A 234 -0.31 17.66 -13.89
N VAL A 235 0.46 17.49 -12.82
CA VAL A 235 1.72 16.74 -12.79
C VAL A 235 1.55 15.32 -13.33
N TYR A 236 0.48 14.63 -12.97
CA TYR A 236 0.20 13.28 -13.44
C TYR A 236 -0.31 13.24 -14.90
N ARG A 237 -0.75 14.38 -15.44
CA ARG A 237 -1.15 14.53 -16.86
C ARG A 237 0.04 14.78 -17.77
N ASN A 238 1.17 15.22 -17.23
CA ASN A 238 2.38 15.46 -18.00
C ASN A 238 3.15 14.13 -18.22
N PRO A 239 3.24 13.60 -19.46
CA PRO A 239 3.86 12.30 -19.72
C PRO A 239 5.38 12.27 -19.49
N GLU A 240 6.03 13.44 -19.41
CA GLU A 240 7.48 13.56 -19.21
C GLU A 240 7.88 13.55 -17.71
N VAL A 241 6.92 13.63 -16.79
CA VAL A 241 7.17 13.50 -15.35
C VAL A 241 7.40 12.03 -15.01
N ASN A 242 8.41 11.74 -14.19
CA ASN A 242 8.79 10.39 -13.74
C ASN A 242 7.81 9.82 -12.71
N CYS A 243 6.52 9.74 -13.05
CA CYS A 243 5.45 9.28 -12.15
C CYS A 243 4.63 8.12 -12.73
N ASP A 244 5.16 7.35 -13.66
CA ASP A 244 4.41 6.32 -14.40
C ASP A 244 3.74 5.29 -13.49
N GLU A 245 4.39 4.90 -12.41
CA GLU A 245 3.86 3.93 -11.44
C GLU A 245 2.63 4.45 -10.67
N LYS A 246 2.42 5.79 -10.64
CA LYS A 246 1.29 6.45 -10.00
C LYS A 246 0.24 6.99 -10.98
N ARG A 247 0.65 7.29 -12.20
CA ARG A 247 -0.18 7.93 -13.24
C ARG A 247 -1.53 7.25 -13.45
N PHE A 248 -1.54 5.89 -13.43
CA PHE A 248 -2.77 5.11 -13.66
C PHE A 248 -3.91 5.45 -12.70
N GLN A 249 -3.61 5.85 -11.45
CA GLN A 249 -4.61 6.22 -10.45
C GLN A 249 -5.38 7.49 -10.84
N PHE A 250 -4.76 8.34 -11.68
CA PHE A 250 -5.31 9.63 -12.10
C PHE A 250 -5.83 9.63 -13.53
N GLU A 251 -5.64 8.56 -14.30
CA GLU A 251 -6.10 8.47 -15.69
C GLU A 251 -7.62 8.56 -15.81
N LYS A 252 -8.35 8.08 -14.81
CA LYS A 252 -9.82 8.09 -14.79
C LYS A 252 -10.42 9.47 -14.47
N ILE A 253 -9.61 10.40 -13.97
CA ILE A 253 -10.01 11.80 -13.77
C ILE A 253 -9.97 12.49 -15.12
N SER A 254 -11.12 12.75 -15.69
CA SER A 254 -11.23 13.38 -17.00
C SER A 254 -10.88 14.86 -16.99
N ASN A 255 -11.19 15.57 -15.91
CA ASN A 255 -10.89 16.99 -15.75
C ASN A 255 -10.79 17.38 -14.27
N CYS A 256 -10.09 18.49 -14.02
CA CYS A 256 -10.06 19.21 -12.76
C CYS A 256 -10.31 20.71 -13.05
N GLU A 257 -11.21 21.34 -12.31
CA GLU A 257 -11.56 22.74 -12.46
C GLU A 257 -11.31 23.50 -11.15
N VAL A 258 -10.69 24.65 -11.27
CA VAL A 258 -10.64 25.65 -10.20
C VAL A 258 -11.96 26.45 -10.23
N VAL A 259 -12.79 26.31 -9.20
CA VAL A 259 -14.07 26.99 -9.08
C VAL A 259 -13.89 28.38 -8.46
N ASP A 260 -13.10 28.44 -7.39
CA ASP A 260 -12.63 29.63 -6.72
C ASP A 260 -11.33 29.32 -5.97
N GLY A 261 -10.75 30.27 -5.24
CA GLY A 261 -9.47 30.10 -4.56
C GLY A 261 -9.43 28.97 -3.52
N LEU A 262 -10.57 28.46 -3.06
CA LEU A 262 -10.66 27.38 -2.06
C LEU A 262 -11.55 26.21 -2.51
N THR A 263 -11.95 26.18 -3.78
CA THR A 263 -12.85 25.12 -4.29
C THR A 263 -12.35 24.55 -5.60
N VAL A 264 -12.15 23.25 -5.63
CA VAL A 264 -11.81 22.49 -6.84
C VAL A 264 -12.88 21.47 -7.16
N ARG A 265 -13.01 21.11 -8.42
CA ARG A 265 -13.96 20.11 -8.89
C ARG A 265 -13.28 19.12 -9.80
N PHE A 266 -13.42 17.82 -9.46
CA PHE A 266 -12.91 16.72 -10.27
C PHE A 266 -14.05 16.04 -11.01
N PHE A 267 -13.80 15.68 -12.26
CA PHE A 267 -14.73 14.95 -13.12
C PHE A 267 -14.15 13.59 -13.46
N TYR A 268 -14.91 12.54 -13.28
CA TYR A 268 -14.57 11.19 -13.71
C TYR A 268 -15.34 10.80 -14.97
N GLU A 269 -14.75 9.93 -15.79
CA GLU A 269 -15.39 9.45 -17.02
C GLU A 269 -16.66 8.65 -16.74
N LYS A 270 -16.63 7.87 -15.66
CA LYS A 270 -17.72 7.01 -15.21
C LYS A 270 -17.62 6.83 -13.70
N GLN A 271 -18.68 6.30 -13.11
CA GLN A 271 -18.69 5.93 -11.70
C GLN A 271 -17.45 5.09 -11.34
N TYR A 272 -16.77 5.47 -10.26
CA TYR A 272 -15.51 4.86 -9.87
C TYR A 272 -15.37 4.79 -8.34
N ALA A 273 -15.38 3.57 -7.81
CA ALA A 273 -15.38 3.32 -6.36
C ALA A 273 -14.14 3.88 -5.62
N TYR A 274 -13.02 4.03 -6.33
CA TYR A 274 -11.76 4.52 -5.75
C TYR A 274 -11.49 6.00 -6.04
N ALA A 275 -12.54 6.76 -6.39
CA ALA A 275 -12.39 8.19 -6.67
C ALA A 275 -11.85 8.96 -5.47
N LEU A 276 -12.40 8.71 -4.26
CA LEU A 276 -11.94 9.37 -3.03
C LEU A 276 -10.52 8.94 -2.63
N GLU A 277 -10.10 7.71 -2.91
CA GLU A 277 -8.70 7.30 -2.75
C GLU A 277 -7.80 8.14 -3.66
N SER A 278 -8.15 8.25 -4.95
CA SER A 278 -7.34 8.94 -5.93
C SER A 278 -7.17 10.42 -5.61
N ILE A 279 -8.28 11.16 -5.46
CA ILE A 279 -8.23 12.61 -5.22
C ILE A 279 -7.91 12.98 -3.78
N GLY A 280 -8.34 12.14 -2.82
CA GLY A 280 -8.28 12.45 -1.39
C GLY A 280 -6.95 12.11 -0.75
N THR A 281 -6.49 10.86 -0.89
CA THR A 281 -5.34 10.34 -0.16
C THR A 281 -4.12 10.05 -1.03
N SER A 282 -4.29 9.85 -2.33
CA SER A 282 -3.19 9.54 -3.26
C SER A 282 -2.63 10.78 -3.96
N LEU A 283 -3.41 11.85 -4.09
CA LEU A 283 -2.97 13.11 -4.68
C LEU A 283 -2.03 13.83 -3.72
N THR A 284 -0.73 13.80 -4.01
CA THR A 284 0.26 14.57 -3.24
C THR A 284 0.14 16.04 -3.62
N LEU A 285 -0.20 16.88 -2.65
CA LEU A 285 -0.30 18.32 -2.87
C LEU A 285 1.11 18.92 -3.02
N LEU A 286 1.29 19.73 -4.04
CA LEU A 286 2.56 20.38 -4.35
C LEU A 286 2.36 21.90 -4.39
N PRO A 287 3.23 22.70 -3.75
CA PRO A 287 3.15 24.15 -3.81
C PRO A 287 3.45 24.66 -5.23
N SER A 288 2.43 25.21 -5.90
CA SER A 288 2.51 25.71 -7.28
C SER A 288 3.61 26.79 -7.41
N HIS A 289 3.67 27.69 -6.45
CA HIS A 289 4.67 28.78 -6.36
C HIS A 289 6.14 28.27 -6.26
N ILE A 290 6.38 26.97 -6.11
CA ILE A 290 7.74 26.38 -6.14
C ILE A 290 7.97 25.55 -7.38
N TYR A 291 6.98 24.73 -7.75
CA TYR A 291 7.16 23.72 -8.79
C TYR A 291 6.58 24.08 -10.14
N ASN A 292 5.59 24.98 -10.20
CA ASN A 292 4.91 25.32 -11.42
C ASN A 292 5.60 26.48 -12.16
N LEU A 293 6.32 26.18 -13.23
CA LEU A 293 6.96 27.22 -14.06
C LEU A 293 5.97 28.21 -14.67
N LEU A 294 4.69 27.86 -14.75
CA LEU A 294 3.63 28.76 -15.26
C LEU A 294 3.11 29.72 -14.18
N ASP A 295 3.40 29.47 -12.91
CA ASP A 295 3.02 30.33 -11.82
C ASP A 295 3.96 31.55 -11.74
N GLU A 296 3.39 32.76 -11.74
CA GLU A 296 4.17 34.02 -11.65
C GLU A 296 4.95 34.14 -10.35
N GLN A 297 4.56 33.42 -9.29
CA GLN A 297 5.25 33.42 -8.00
C GLN A 297 6.43 32.44 -7.98
N CYS A 298 6.51 31.51 -8.95
CA CYS A 298 7.61 30.57 -9.05
C CYS A 298 8.93 31.32 -9.31
N PRO A 299 10.01 31.08 -8.53
CA PRO A 299 11.30 31.75 -8.75
C PRO A 299 11.88 31.54 -10.15
N ASP A 300 11.55 30.41 -10.78
CA ASP A 300 12.00 30.02 -12.11
C ASP A 300 10.90 30.18 -13.17
N HIS A 301 9.95 31.10 -12.93
CA HIS A 301 8.78 31.34 -13.80
C HIS A 301 9.15 31.43 -15.26
N ASP A 302 8.42 30.69 -16.10
CA ASP A 302 8.51 30.69 -17.56
C ASP A 302 7.15 30.37 -18.17
N ALA A 303 6.39 31.39 -18.50
CA ALA A 303 5.05 31.28 -19.10
C ALA A 303 5.04 30.52 -20.44
N GLY A 304 6.19 30.39 -21.11
CA GLY A 304 6.33 29.64 -22.37
C GLY A 304 6.94 28.25 -22.22
N SER A 305 7.08 27.75 -20.99
CA SER A 305 7.72 26.44 -20.75
C SER A 305 6.98 25.29 -21.39
N SER A 306 7.72 24.40 -22.07
CA SER A 306 7.18 23.14 -22.60
C SER A 306 6.90 22.14 -21.50
N LEU A 307 6.07 21.12 -21.77
CA LEU A 307 5.82 19.99 -20.86
C LEU A 307 7.13 19.32 -20.41
N SER A 308 8.10 19.16 -21.33
CA SER A 308 9.39 18.57 -21.01
C SER A 308 10.19 19.46 -20.03
N LYS A 309 10.16 20.77 -20.19
CA LYS A 309 10.85 21.71 -19.28
C LYS A 309 10.20 21.72 -17.89
N GLN A 310 8.85 21.71 -17.84
CA GLN A 310 8.10 21.60 -16.59
C GLN A 310 8.42 20.30 -15.87
N ALA A 311 8.46 19.17 -16.60
CA ALA A 311 8.82 17.87 -16.05
C ALA A 311 10.27 17.83 -15.54
N GLU A 312 11.23 18.38 -16.30
CA GLU A 312 12.63 18.46 -15.87
C GLU A 312 12.76 19.27 -14.59
N HIS A 313 12.07 20.42 -14.51
CA HIS A 313 12.05 21.26 -13.33
C HIS A 313 11.54 20.52 -12.10
N LEU A 314 10.45 19.76 -12.19
CA LEU A 314 9.93 18.95 -11.11
C LEU A 314 10.87 17.78 -10.76
N ASN A 315 11.28 17.00 -11.76
CA ASN A 315 12.07 15.78 -11.57
C ASN A 315 13.41 16.04 -10.88
N LYS A 316 14.01 17.23 -11.11
CA LYS A 316 15.34 17.61 -10.61
C LYS A 316 15.32 18.75 -9.57
N ASN A 317 14.14 19.13 -9.10
CA ASN A 317 14.00 20.28 -8.21
C ASN A 317 14.71 20.03 -6.87
N PRO A 318 15.53 20.97 -6.38
CA PRO A 318 16.21 20.84 -5.08
C PRO A 318 15.22 20.77 -3.91
N HIS A 319 14.01 21.32 -4.05
CA HIS A 319 12.96 21.25 -3.04
C HIS A 319 12.40 19.83 -2.84
N ASN A 320 12.72 18.89 -3.73
CA ASN A 320 12.42 17.47 -3.49
C ASN A 320 13.13 16.93 -2.25
N LYS A 321 14.26 17.54 -1.83
CA LYS A 321 14.95 17.27 -0.55
C LYS A 321 14.72 18.37 0.48
N MET A 322 14.68 19.63 0.06
CA MET A 322 14.32 20.77 0.92
C MET A 322 12.78 20.90 0.99
N TRP A 323 12.13 19.84 1.44
CA TRP A 323 10.70 19.66 1.36
C TRP A 323 9.89 20.77 2.01
N VAL A 324 8.91 21.28 1.29
CA VAL A 324 7.90 22.24 1.76
C VAL A 324 6.58 21.48 1.87
N GLY A 325 6.14 21.25 3.08
CA GLY A 325 4.96 20.44 3.38
C GLY A 325 3.86 21.24 4.05
N LEU A 326 2.78 20.53 4.39
CA LEU A 326 1.59 21.05 5.07
C LEU A 326 1.40 20.46 6.47
N GLY A 327 2.20 19.45 6.85
CA GLY A 327 2.01 18.68 8.07
C GLY A 327 2.53 19.36 9.34
N PRO A 328 2.44 18.72 10.52
CA PRO A 328 2.84 19.33 11.78
C PRO A 328 4.35 19.49 11.96
N TYR A 329 5.15 18.84 11.11
CA TYR A 329 6.61 18.87 11.23
C TYR A 329 7.30 19.35 9.94
N GLN A 330 8.45 20.02 10.10
CA GLN A 330 9.33 20.48 9.03
C GLN A 330 10.65 19.74 9.06
N VAL A 331 11.22 19.41 7.90
CA VAL A 331 12.56 18.80 7.80
C VAL A 331 13.62 19.79 8.28
N THR A 332 14.43 19.37 9.27
CA THR A 332 15.53 20.18 9.84
C THR A 332 16.91 19.69 9.44
N GLU A 333 17.07 18.38 9.35
CA GLU A 333 18.34 17.75 9.00
C GLU A 333 18.11 16.54 8.11
N TRP A 334 18.97 16.39 7.12
CA TRP A 334 18.97 15.24 6.22
C TRP A 334 20.41 14.79 5.99
N THR A 335 20.77 13.66 6.58
CA THR A 335 22.10 13.08 6.50
C THR A 335 22.03 11.67 5.92
N GLN A 336 23.17 11.00 5.75
CA GLN A 336 23.20 9.58 5.38
C GLN A 336 22.83 8.64 6.53
N GLN A 337 22.75 9.14 7.77
CA GLN A 337 22.48 8.34 8.96
C GLN A 337 21.08 8.56 9.54
N TYR A 338 20.47 9.70 9.27
CA TYR A 338 19.14 10.03 9.77
C TYR A 338 18.49 11.18 9.00
N VAL A 339 17.18 11.24 9.09
CA VAL A 339 16.38 12.43 8.80
C VAL A 339 15.74 12.89 10.10
N GLU A 340 15.80 14.19 10.36
CA GLU A 340 15.16 14.80 11.53
C GLU A 340 14.15 15.85 11.07
N VAL A 341 13.01 15.87 11.76
CA VAL A 341 11.97 16.88 11.57
C VAL A 341 11.68 17.56 12.91
N LYS A 342 11.29 18.82 12.84
CA LYS A 342 10.91 19.63 14.00
C LYS A 342 9.47 20.10 13.87
N ARG A 343 8.75 20.11 14.99
CA ARG A 343 7.38 20.64 15.03
C ARG A 343 7.36 22.08 14.53
N PHE A 344 6.43 22.34 13.61
CA PHE A 344 6.21 23.68 13.10
C PHE A 344 5.48 24.53 14.12
N VAL A 345 6.02 25.71 14.38
CA VAL A 345 5.39 26.72 15.25
C VAL A 345 5.32 28.01 14.46
N ALA A 346 4.14 28.58 14.32
CA ALA A 346 3.95 29.85 13.62
C ALA A 346 4.70 31.00 14.33
N PRO A 347 4.97 32.12 13.63
CA PRO A 347 5.66 33.28 14.21
C PRO A 347 4.95 33.86 15.45
N ASP A 348 3.64 33.68 15.60
CA ASP A 348 2.86 34.08 16.77
C ASP A 348 2.98 33.10 17.95
N GLY A 349 3.80 32.05 17.81
CA GLY A 349 4.05 31.05 18.85
C GLY A 349 2.98 29.96 18.96
N LYS A 350 1.94 30.00 18.13
CA LYS A 350 0.91 28.96 18.13
C LYS A 350 1.36 27.78 17.23
N PRO A 351 0.86 26.56 17.50
CA PRO A 351 0.96 25.51 16.53
C PRO A 351 0.28 25.97 15.24
N ALA A 352 1.04 26.06 14.16
CA ALA A 352 0.50 26.53 12.88
C ALA A 352 -0.24 25.43 12.10
N TYR A 353 -0.28 24.24 12.67
CA TYR A 353 -0.97 23.13 12.09
C TYR A 353 -2.46 23.23 12.37
N PHE A 354 -3.28 23.20 11.31
CA PHE A 354 -4.72 23.49 11.37
C PHE A 354 -5.53 22.49 12.20
N ASP A 355 -5.02 21.26 12.40
CA ASP A 355 -5.70 20.17 13.09
C ASP A 355 -5.01 19.73 14.39
N ALA A 356 -4.29 20.63 15.03
CA ALA A 356 -3.52 20.32 16.24
C ALA A 356 -4.35 19.77 17.41
N ALA A 357 -5.65 19.97 17.42
CA ALA A 357 -6.56 19.42 18.43
C ALA A 357 -6.79 17.91 18.24
N VAL A 358 -6.75 17.42 17.01
CA VAL A 358 -7.01 16.02 16.64
C VAL A 358 -5.71 15.24 16.49
N ARG A 359 -4.67 15.89 15.94
CA ARG A 359 -3.36 15.32 15.66
C ARG A 359 -2.25 16.24 16.17
N PRO A 360 -2.01 16.27 17.48
CA PRO A 360 -1.27 17.35 18.12
C PRO A 360 0.23 17.37 17.81
N GLY A 361 0.84 16.24 17.39
CA GLY A 361 2.28 16.18 17.23
C GLY A 361 3.01 16.56 18.52
N TYR A 362 3.04 15.67 19.51
CA TYR A 362 3.52 15.99 20.86
C TYR A 362 5.02 16.27 20.97
N PHE A 363 5.85 15.62 20.14
CA PHE A 363 7.30 15.78 20.21
C PHE A 363 7.76 17.13 19.64
N ASP A 364 8.85 17.69 20.18
CA ASP A 364 9.51 18.84 19.55
C ASP A 364 10.22 18.41 18.26
N THR A 365 10.82 17.21 18.28
CA THR A 365 11.49 16.63 17.11
C THR A 365 11.23 15.15 17.00
N ILE A 366 11.22 14.65 15.75
CA ILE A 366 11.21 13.24 15.42
C ILE A 366 12.46 12.98 14.59
N ARG A 367 13.26 11.98 14.97
CA ARG A 367 14.43 11.54 14.23
C ARG A 367 14.25 10.10 13.77
N TRP A 368 14.28 9.88 12.48
CA TRP A 368 14.38 8.54 11.91
C TRP A 368 15.84 8.18 11.75
N ARG A 369 16.32 7.28 12.60
CA ARG A 369 17.70 6.81 12.58
C ARG A 369 17.83 5.58 11.69
N TYR A 370 18.67 5.70 10.66
CA TYR A 370 19.01 4.60 9.77
C TYR A 370 19.99 3.64 10.43
N ILE A 371 19.63 2.38 10.53
CA ILE A 371 20.48 1.26 10.92
C ILE A 371 20.08 0.06 10.07
N ASP A 372 20.96 -0.35 9.16
CA ASP A 372 20.69 -1.42 8.19
C ASP A 372 20.56 -2.80 8.86
N ASN A 373 21.46 -3.09 9.81
CA ASN A 373 21.55 -4.40 10.46
C ASN A 373 20.62 -4.51 11.67
N ASP A 374 19.73 -5.53 11.69
CA ASP A 374 18.74 -5.73 12.76
C ASP A 374 19.38 -6.00 14.13
N GLU A 375 20.56 -6.67 14.18
CA GLU A 375 21.29 -6.89 15.43
C GLU A 375 21.82 -5.56 16.01
N ALA A 376 22.35 -4.70 15.16
CA ALA A 376 22.80 -3.36 15.55
C ALA A 376 21.60 -2.50 15.98
N ALA A 377 20.46 -2.60 15.31
CA ALA A 377 19.22 -1.89 15.65
C ALA A 377 18.65 -2.37 17.00
N MET A 378 18.66 -3.68 17.27
CA MET A 378 18.29 -4.22 18.57
C MET A 378 19.20 -3.75 19.70
N ASN A 379 20.52 -3.69 19.45
CA ASN A 379 21.46 -3.13 20.42
C ASN A 379 21.23 -1.62 20.64
N ALA A 380 20.93 -0.87 19.59
CA ALA A 380 20.60 0.55 19.70
C ALA A 380 19.31 0.78 20.54
N LEU A 381 18.30 -0.09 20.41
CA LEU A 381 17.14 -0.08 21.30
C LEU A 381 17.55 -0.32 22.76
N LEU A 382 18.29 -1.39 23.04
CA LEU A 382 18.71 -1.75 24.40
C LEU A 382 19.62 -0.69 25.05
N ASN A 383 20.41 0.00 24.26
CA ASN A 383 21.25 1.13 24.74
C ASN A 383 20.44 2.43 24.90
N GLY A 384 19.16 2.45 24.53
CA GLY A 384 18.33 3.64 24.56
C GLY A 384 18.68 4.67 23.48
N GLU A 385 19.34 4.25 22.40
CA GLU A 385 19.70 5.09 21.25
C GLU A 385 18.57 5.24 20.23
N VAL A 386 17.58 4.34 20.28
CA VAL A 386 16.29 4.46 19.60
C VAL A 386 15.16 4.18 20.58
N ASP A 387 14.00 4.77 20.35
CA ASP A 387 12.80 4.63 21.19
C ASP A 387 11.87 3.55 20.71
N PHE A 388 11.93 3.24 19.41
CA PHE A 388 11.08 2.25 18.74
C PHE A 388 11.86 1.52 17.66
N PHE A 389 11.74 0.18 17.65
CA PHE A 389 12.33 -0.73 16.67
C PHE A 389 11.32 -1.78 16.22
N GLU A 390 10.94 -1.83 14.94
CA GLU A 390 9.83 -2.65 14.42
C GLU A 390 10.24 -3.98 13.76
N ARG A 391 11.51 -4.39 13.88
CA ARG A 391 12.04 -5.60 13.22
C ARG A 391 12.70 -6.56 14.20
N VAL A 392 12.14 -6.68 15.40
CA VAL A 392 12.67 -7.60 16.41
C VAL A 392 12.61 -9.03 15.88
N LYS A 393 13.75 -9.70 15.80
CA LYS A 393 13.85 -11.09 15.34
C LYS A 393 13.07 -12.03 16.24
N SER A 394 12.51 -13.12 15.68
CA SER A 394 11.73 -14.10 16.43
C SER A 394 12.50 -14.67 17.62
N GLU A 395 13.79 -14.95 17.46
CA GLU A 395 14.65 -15.45 18.55
C GLU A 395 14.69 -14.47 19.72
N ASP A 396 15.00 -13.19 19.47
CA ASP A 396 15.01 -12.16 20.52
C ASP A 396 13.65 -11.95 21.16
N TYR A 397 12.59 -11.99 20.32
CA TYR A 397 11.22 -11.74 20.77
C TYR A 397 10.71 -12.83 21.69
N PHE A 398 10.91 -14.11 21.37
CA PHE A 398 10.32 -15.23 22.13
C PHE A 398 11.25 -15.81 23.18
N ASN A 399 12.56 -15.89 22.93
CA ASN A 399 13.50 -16.65 23.77
C ASN A 399 14.76 -15.86 24.14
N GLY A 400 15.00 -14.69 23.52
CA GLY A 400 16.23 -13.94 23.65
C GLY A 400 16.11 -12.64 24.46
N ARG A 401 16.82 -11.61 24.01
CA ARG A 401 17.04 -10.34 24.73
C ARG A 401 15.75 -9.62 25.15
N ALA A 402 14.69 -9.67 24.32
CA ALA A 402 13.41 -9.04 24.62
C ALA A 402 12.56 -9.80 25.67
N THR A 403 13.08 -10.87 26.27
CA THR A 403 12.44 -11.60 27.38
C THR A 403 13.13 -11.37 28.72
N SER A 404 14.31 -10.76 28.74
CA SER A 404 15.12 -10.51 29.91
C SER A 404 14.43 -9.58 30.93
N ALA A 405 14.80 -9.69 32.20
CA ALA A 405 14.31 -8.80 33.27
C ALA A 405 14.70 -7.33 32.96
N SER A 406 15.96 -7.11 32.56
CA SER A 406 16.46 -5.78 32.21
C SER A 406 15.70 -5.14 31.02
N PHE A 407 15.30 -5.94 30.03
CA PHE A 407 14.44 -5.43 28.96
C PHE A 407 13.10 -4.93 29.51
N LYS A 408 12.43 -5.72 30.34
CA LYS A 408 11.10 -5.39 30.91
C LYS A 408 11.10 -4.18 31.84
N GLU A 409 12.25 -3.82 32.41
CA GLU A 409 12.40 -2.62 33.25
C GLU A 409 12.41 -1.31 32.46
N GLU A 410 12.85 -1.33 31.18
CA GLU A 410 13.02 -0.12 30.37
C GLU A 410 12.22 -0.13 29.07
N PHE A 411 11.81 -1.31 28.62
CA PHE A 411 11.15 -1.52 27.33
C PHE A 411 9.94 -2.42 27.46
N TYR A 412 9.07 -2.34 26.46
CA TYR A 412 8.03 -3.34 26.20
C TYR A 412 8.11 -3.82 24.76
N LYS A 413 7.45 -4.92 24.49
CA LYS A 413 7.37 -5.51 23.15
C LYS A 413 5.94 -5.82 22.79
N GLY A 414 5.66 -5.81 21.51
CA GLY A 414 4.38 -6.19 20.95
C GLY A 414 4.52 -6.66 19.51
N PHE A 415 3.43 -7.05 18.92
CA PHE A 415 3.34 -7.30 17.48
C PHE A 415 2.03 -6.80 16.93
N TYR A 416 2.00 -6.55 15.62
CA TYR A 416 0.80 -6.12 14.91
C TYR A 416 0.83 -6.63 13.47
N TYR A 417 -0.35 -6.71 12.86
CA TYR A 417 -0.50 -7.12 11.48
C TYR A 417 -0.86 -5.93 10.60
N MET A 418 -0.14 -5.77 9.52
CA MET A 418 -0.49 -4.85 8.44
C MET A 418 -1.24 -5.61 7.34
N GLY A 419 -1.84 -4.88 6.40
CA GLY A 419 -2.45 -5.44 5.20
C GLY A 419 -1.45 -6.08 4.22
N ALA A 420 -0.39 -6.67 4.73
CA ALA A 420 0.70 -7.25 3.95
C ALA A 420 0.53 -8.76 3.75
N TYR A 421 1.05 -9.29 2.64
CA TYR A 421 1.15 -10.73 2.45
C TYR A 421 2.35 -11.12 1.59
N GLY A 422 2.98 -12.23 1.98
CA GLY A 422 4.04 -12.88 1.21
C GLY A 422 3.47 -13.82 0.16
N TYR A 423 4.15 -13.94 -0.96
CA TYR A 423 3.76 -14.82 -2.05
C TYR A 423 4.96 -15.31 -2.86
N THR A 424 4.79 -16.45 -3.54
CA THR A 424 5.63 -16.83 -4.67
C THR A 424 4.83 -16.62 -5.96
N GLY A 425 5.24 -15.67 -6.77
CA GLY A 425 4.61 -15.33 -8.05
C GLY A 425 5.08 -16.27 -9.16
N TRP A 426 4.14 -16.81 -9.93
CA TRP A 426 4.39 -17.65 -11.09
C TRP A 426 4.37 -16.82 -12.38
N ASN A 427 5.33 -17.06 -13.26
CA ASN A 427 5.29 -16.48 -14.61
C ASN A 427 4.46 -17.39 -15.53
N LEU A 428 3.20 -17.04 -15.76
CA LEU A 428 2.25 -17.85 -16.54
C LEU A 428 2.61 -17.97 -18.04
N TYR A 429 3.63 -17.27 -18.50
CA TYR A 429 4.21 -17.46 -19.82
C TYR A 429 5.19 -18.66 -19.88
N ARG A 430 5.59 -19.21 -18.75
CA ARG A 430 6.51 -20.34 -18.65
C ARG A 430 5.74 -21.66 -18.68
N PRO A 431 6.06 -22.57 -19.60
CA PRO A 431 5.27 -23.80 -19.80
C PRO A 431 5.19 -24.66 -18.53
N GLN A 432 6.27 -24.74 -17.74
CA GLN A 432 6.35 -25.56 -16.53
C GLN A 432 5.43 -25.07 -15.39
N VAL A 433 5.07 -23.82 -15.35
CA VAL A 433 4.18 -23.24 -14.33
C VAL A 433 2.87 -22.67 -14.90
N LYS A 434 2.66 -22.79 -16.22
CA LYS A 434 1.41 -22.37 -16.87
C LYS A 434 0.23 -23.27 -16.51
N ASP A 435 0.47 -24.55 -16.29
CA ASP A 435 -0.56 -25.53 -15.94
C ASP A 435 -1.02 -25.29 -14.49
N LEU A 436 -2.34 -25.09 -14.30
CA LEU A 436 -2.93 -24.86 -12.97
C LEU A 436 -2.70 -26.06 -12.04
N ALA A 437 -2.72 -27.28 -12.57
CA ALA A 437 -2.48 -28.48 -11.78
C ALA A 437 -1.10 -28.47 -11.12
N VAL A 438 -0.05 -28.00 -11.83
CA VAL A 438 1.30 -27.86 -11.26
C VAL A 438 1.30 -26.88 -10.09
N ARG A 439 0.67 -25.72 -10.25
CA ARG A 439 0.64 -24.69 -9.19
C ARG A 439 -0.16 -25.16 -7.96
N LYS A 440 -1.27 -25.85 -8.17
CA LYS A 440 -2.09 -26.45 -7.08
C LYS A 440 -1.35 -27.59 -6.39
N ALA A 441 -0.70 -28.48 -7.15
CA ALA A 441 0.10 -29.57 -6.60
C ALA A 441 1.24 -29.05 -5.71
N ILE A 442 1.96 -28.01 -6.14
CA ILE A 442 2.98 -27.35 -5.31
C ILE A 442 2.37 -26.80 -4.00
N ALA A 443 1.19 -26.20 -4.06
CA ALA A 443 0.51 -25.69 -2.87
C ALA A 443 0.07 -26.81 -1.92
N MET A 444 -0.40 -27.95 -2.44
CA MET A 444 -0.81 -29.12 -1.64
C MET A 444 0.36 -29.90 -1.06
N ALA A 445 1.52 -29.87 -1.70
CA ALA A 445 2.71 -30.54 -1.21
C ALA A 445 3.44 -29.80 -0.07
N PHE A 446 3.13 -28.52 0.13
CA PHE A 446 3.80 -27.72 1.14
C PHE A 446 3.03 -27.69 2.47
N ASP A 447 3.65 -28.15 3.57
CA ASP A 447 3.06 -28.11 4.90
C ASP A 447 3.14 -26.70 5.51
N PHE A 448 2.18 -25.86 5.16
CA PHE A 448 2.06 -24.48 5.66
C PHE A 448 1.94 -24.43 7.18
N GLN A 449 1.28 -25.39 7.82
CA GLN A 449 1.05 -25.36 9.26
C GLN A 449 2.32 -25.66 10.05
N THR A 450 3.09 -26.66 9.62
CA THR A 450 4.39 -26.95 10.23
C THR A 450 5.37 -25.81 10.00
N TYR A 451 5.44 -25.26 8.78
CA TYR A 451 6.30 -24.13 8.48
C TYR A 451 5.93 -22.88 9.31
N ARG A 452 4.64 -22.56 9.44
CA ARG A 452 4.14 -21.48 10.29
C ARG A 452 4.58 -21.64 11.76
N LYS A 453 4.47 -22.83 12.30
CA LYS A 453 4.88 -23.13 13.69
C LYS A 453 6.39 -23.00 13.91
N THR A 454 7.18 -23.51 12.97
CA THR A 454 8.63 -23.55 13.10
C THR A 454 9.30 -22.21 12.79
N GLN A 455 8.88 -21.50 11.75
CA GLN A 455 9.53 -20.26 11.33
C GLN A 455 8.94 -19.01 11.98
N TYR A 456 7.64 -19.02 12.32
CA TYR A 456 6.92 -17.84 12.81
C TYR A 456 6.32 -18.03 14.21
N ASN A 457 6.68 -19.11 14.92
CA ASN A 457 6.14 -19.43 16.26
C ASN A 457 4.59 -19.44 16.29
N GLY A 458 3.97 -19.83 15.17
CA GLY A 458 2.52 -19.86 15.02
C GLY A 458 1.86 -18.50 14.75
N LEU A 459 2.58 -17.38 14.79
CA LEU A 459 2.00 -16.04 14.62
C LEU A 459 1.62 -15.70 13.18
N ALA A 460 2.31 -16.23 12.16
CA ALA A 460 1.94 -15.93 10.78
C ALA A 460 0.55 -16.49 10.45
N ARG A 461 -0.25 -15.73 9.71
CA ARG A 461 -1.57 -16.15 9.22
C ARG A 461 -1.44 -16.65 7.80
N GLN A 462 -1.84 -17.90 7.54
CA GLN A 462 -1.92 -18.39 6.16
C GLN A 462 -3.05 -17.63 5.43
N ILE A 463 -2.77 -17.22 4.19
CA ILE A 463 -3.73 -16.48 3.37
C ILE A 463 -4.09 -17.26 2.10
N THR A 464 -5.26 -16.94 1.54
CA THR A 464 -5.86 -17.68 0.43
C THR A 464 -6.06 -16.81 -0.83
N GLY A 465 -5.44 -15.65 -0.93
CA GLY A 465 -5.61 -14.83 -2.12
C GLY A 465 -5.11 -13.39 -1.95
N PRO A 466 -5.43 -12.51 -2.91
CA PRO A 466 -4.80 -11.19 -3.03
C PRO A 466 -5.37 -10.12 -2.08
N VAL A 467 -6.53 -10.35 -1.49
CA VAL A 467 -7.13 -9.38 -0.57
C VAL A 467 -6.44 -9.46 0.79
N PRO A 468 -6.04 -8.33 1.40
CA PRO A 468 -5.45 -8.34 2.74
C PRO A 468 -6.36 -9.02 3.77
N TYR A 469 -5.77 -9.79 4.68
CA TYR A 469 -6.53 -10.52 5.71
C TYR A 469 -7.40 -9.59 6.59
N GLN A 470 -6.95 -8.35 6.82
CA GLN A 470 -7.66 -7.36 7.62
C GLN A 470 -8.83 -6.68 6.89
N SER A 471 -8.90 -6.83 5.57
CA SER A 471 -9.98 -6.27 4.77
C SER A 471 -11.32 -7.01 5.01
N GLU A 472 -12.43 -6.29 4.92
CA GLU A 472 -13.77 -6.87 4.89
C GLU A 472 -14.05 -7.68 3.62
N GLY A 473 -13.32 -7.40 2.55
CA GLY A 473 -13.33 -8.17 1.31
C GLY A 473 -12.60 -9.52 1.39
N TYR A 474 -11.95 -9.86 2.52
CA TYR A 474 -11.33 -11.17 2.69
C TYR A 474 -12.39 -12.24 3.04
N PRO A 475 -12.48 -13.35 2.30
CA PRO A 475 -13.45 -14.42 2.57
C PRO A 475 -12.96 -15.32 3.72
N ARG A 476 -13.29 -14.97 4.97
CA ARG A 476 -12.82 -15.68 6.18
C ARG A 476 -13.32 -17.11 6.32
N ASP A 477 -14.37 -17.48 5.59
CA ASP A 477 -14.93 -18.82 5.51
C ASP A 477 -14.23 -19.71 4.48
N MET A 478 -13.27 -19.16 3.71
CA MET A 478 -12.52 -19.90 2.71
C MET A 478 -11.35 -20.65 3.32
N ALA A 479 -11.31 -21.97 3.12
CA ALA A 479 -10.18 -22.80 3.53
C ALA A 479 -9.05 -22.75 2.47
N ALA A 480 -7.82 -22.80 2.94
CA ALA A 480 -6.67 -23.04 2.07
C ALA A 480 -6.69 -24.48 1.53
N LEU A 481 -5.98 -24.70 0.42
CA LEU A 481 -5.73 -26.06 -0.09
C LEU A 481 -5.11 -26.91 1.04
N PRO A 482 -5.58 -28.18 1.20
CA PRO A 482 -5.07 -29.03 2.24
C PRO A 482 -3.61 -29.44 1.97
N TYR A 483 -2.86 -29.71 3.01
CA TYR A 483 -1.58 -30.43 2.88
C TYR A 483 -1.86 -31.88 2.53
N ASP A 484 -1.63 -32.27 1.29
CA ASP A 484 -1.91 -33.59 0.73
C ASP A 484 -0.90 -33.91 -0.39
N PRO A 485 0.31 -34.34 -0.05
CA PRO A 485 1.34 -34.66 -1.04
C PRO A 485 0.97 -35.81 -1.99
N ASP A 486 0.22 -36.83 -1.49
CA ASP A 486 -0.22 -37.94 -2.32
C ASP A 486 -1.26 -37.45 -3.36
N GLY A 487 -2.25 -36.66 -2.94
CA GLY A 487 -3.21 -36.04 -3.85
C GLY A 487 -2.56 -35.02 -4.80
N ALA A 488 -1.48 -34.39 -4.41
CA ALA A 488 -0.70 -33.51 -5.29
C ALA A 488 -0.01 -34.29 -6.42
N LEU A 489 0.55 -35.47 -6.12
CA LEU A 489 1.15 -36.37 -7.11
C LEU A 489 0.09 -36.87 -8.08
N ASP A 490 -1.03 -37.38 -7.57
CA ASP A 490 -2.15 -37.84 -8.41
C ASP A 490 -2.64 -36.73 -9.36
N MET A 491 -2.74 -35.49 -8.87
CA MET A 491 -3.13 -34.33 -9.68
C MET A 491 -2.14 -34.04 -10.82
N LEU A 492 -0.85 -34.18 -10.59
CA LEU A 492 0.18 -34.03 -11.63
C LEU A 492 0.09 -35.13 -12.66
N GLU A 493 -0.04 -36.40 -12.22
CA GLU A 493 -0.16 -37.57 -13.11
C GLU A 493 -1.44 -37.47 -13.98
N ASP A 494 -2.58 -37.10 -13.40
CA ASP A 494 -3.83 -36.85 -14.13
C ASP A 494 -3.71 -35.73 -15.16
N ALA A 495 -2.91 -34.70 -14.85
CA ALA A 495 -2.60 -33.63 -15.78
C ALA A 495 -1.54 -34.00 -16.83
N GLY A 496 -0.98 -35.21 -16.77
CA GLY A 496 -0.03 -35.73 -17.71
C GLY A 496 1.45 -35.41 -17.40
N TRP A 497 1.75 -34.96 -16.18
CA TRP A 497 3.10 -34.73 -15.69
C TRP A 497 3.62 -35.95 -14.92
N TYR A 498 4.61 -36.67 -15.45
CA TYR A 498 5.26 -37.79 -14.78
C TYR A 498 6.67 -38.03 -15.36
N ASP A 499 7.53 -38.65 -14.58
CA ASP A 499 8.89 -38.97 -15.00
C ASP A 499 8.84 -40.09 -16.06
N ARG A 500 9.11 -39.73 -17.33
CA ARG A 500 9.11 -40.65 -18.47
C ARG A 500 10.46 -41.30 -18.74
N ASN A 501 11.54 -40.64 -18.33
CA ASN A 501 12.90 -41.08 -18.67
C ASN A 501 13.63 -41.72 -17.48
N GLY A 502 13.09 -41.65 -16.27
CA GLY A 502 13.62 -42.25 -15.05
C GLY A 502 14.72 -41.41 -14.38
N ASP A 503 14.79 -40.11 -14.66
CA ASP A 503 15.78 -39.21 -14.05
C ASP A 503 15.29 -38.55 -12.75
N GLY A 504 14.04 -38.81 -12.36
CA GLY A 504 13.41 -38.29 -11.15
C GLY A 504 12.72 -36.93 -11.36
N ILE A 505 12.65 -36.40 -12.58
CA ILE A 505 11.98 -35.13 -12.91
C ILE A 505 10.74 -35.44 -13.75
N ALA A 506 9.60 -34.94 -13.36
CA ALA A 506 8.39 -35.07 -14.15
C ALA A 506 8.46 -34.18 -15.39
N ASP A 507 8.00 -34.73 -16.51
CA ASP A 507 7.95 -34.02 -17.79
C ASP A 507 6.60 -34.18 -18.48
N LYS A 508 6.27 -33.22 -19.37
CA LYS A 508 5.10 -33.23 -20.25
C LYS A 508 5.44 -32.52 -21.55
N ASP A 509 5.14 -33.14 -22.69
CA ASP A 509 5.35 -32.56 -24.02
C ASP A 509 6.78 -32.02 -24.27
N GLY A 510 7.80 -32.68 -23.68
CA GLY A 510 9.19 -32.29 -23.77
C GLY A 510 9.61 -31.12 -22.86
N VAL A 511 8.75 -30.73 -21.92
CA VAL A 511 9.04 -29.73 -20.87
C VAL A 511 9.24 -30.47 -19.55
N GLU A 512 10.41 -30.32 -18.93
CA GLU A 512 10.71 -30.82 -17.59
C GLU A 512 10.18 -29.82 -16.51
N LEU A 513 9.72 -30.34 -15.37
CA LEU A 513 9.34 -29.52 -14.20
C LEU A 513 10.60 -29.03 -13.45
N VAL A 514 11.40 -28.21 -14.12
CA VAL A 514 12.54 -27.50 -13.54
C VAL A 514 12.19 -26.03 -13.45
N ILE A 515 12.16 -25.50 -12.22
CA ILE A 515 11.69 -24.15 -11.90
C ILE A 515 12.84 -23.35 -11.29
N GLU A 516 13.19 -22.21 -11.90
CA GLU A 516 14.09 -21.23 -11.31
C GLU A 516 13.31 -20.36 -10.32
N PHE A 517 13.71 -20.40 -9.04
CA PHE A 517 13.09 -19.63 -7.97
C PHE A 517 13.98 -18.44 -7.60
N LEU A 518 13.54 -17.23 -7.99
CA LEU A 518 14.27 -16.00 -7.71
C LEU A 518 13.92 -15.44 -6.34
N TYR A 519 14.94 -14.96 -5.63
CA TYR A 519 14.75 -14.21 -4.38
C TYR A 519 15.83 -13.14 -4.19
N PRO A 520 15.55 -12.06 -3.42
CA PRO A 520 16.51 -10.99 -3.19
C PRO A 520 17.70 -11.45 -2.34
N SER A 521 18.89 -11.05 -2.70
CA SER A 521 20.11 -11.29 -1.92
C SER A 521 19.99 -10.67 -0.53
N GLY A 522 20.45 -11.40 0.49
CA GLY A 522 20.34 -10.98 1.89
C GLY A 522 18.95 -11.23 2.53
N ASN A 523 17.97 -11.74 1.78
CA ASN A 523 16.66 -12.09 2.33
C ASN A 523 16.64 -13.56 2.81
N ASP A 524 17.02 -13.77 4.08
CA ASP A 524 17.07 -15.10 4.68
C ASP A 524 15.70 -15.79 4.75
N ALA A 525 14.61 -15.02 4.94
CA ALA A 525 13.26 -15.57 5.00
C ALA A 525 12.86 -16.19 3.65
N SER A 526 13.10 -15.48 2.54
CA SER A 526 12.84 -15.98 1.20
C SER A 526 13.71 -17.20 0.86
N LYS A 527 14.99 -17.19 1.28
CA LYS A 527 15.90 -18.30 1.10
C LYS A 527 15.43 -19.56 1.83
N LEU A 528 15.08 -19.43 3.12
CA LEU A 528 14.59 -20.54 3.95
C LEU A 528 13.27 -21.11 3.41
N PHE A 529 12.38 -20.23 2.95
CA PHE A 529 11.15 -20.66 2.29
C PHE A 529 11.44 -21.44 1.01
N GLY A 530 12.32 -20.94 0.16
CA GLY A 530 12.73 -21.62 -1.07
C GLY A 530 13.32 -23.02 -0.82
N ILE A 531 14.17 -23.17 0.20
CA ILE A 531 14.73 -24.46 0.61
C ILE A 531 13.62 -25.42 1.09
N ALA A 532 12.68 -24.92 1.91
CA ALA A 532 11.58 -25.74 2.39
C ALA A 532 10.65 -26.16 1.24
N LEU A 533 10.38 -25.25 0.30
CA LEU A 533 9.56 -25.54 -0.88
C LEU A 533 10.27 -26.57 -1.80
N GLN A 534 11.57 -26.42 -2.04
CA GLN A 534 12.38 -27.37 -2.80
C GLN A 534 12.25 -28.79 -2.23
N SER A 535 12.39 -28.93 -0.91
CA SER A 535 12.24 -30.24 -0.25
C SER A 535 10.81 -30.78 -0.32
N ALA A 536 9.80 -29.91 -0.23
CA ALA A 536 8.40 -30.33 -0.24
C ALA A 536 7.92 -30.89 -1.58
N VAL A 537 8.53 -30.45 -2.70
CA VAL A 537 8.10 -30.84 -4.05
C VAL A 537 9.04 -31.86 -4.72
N GLU A 538 10.14 -32.25 -4.08
CA GLU A 538 11.11 -33.19 -4.65
C GLU A 538 10.46 -34.53 -4.99
N ASP A 539 9.67 -35.09 -4.10
CA ASP A 539 8.97 -36.37 -4.29
C ASP A 539 7.85 -36.30 -5.37
N LEU A 540 7.45 -35.09 -5.79
CA LEU A 540 6.54 -34.87 -6.93
C LEU A 540 7.27 -34.86 -8.29
N GLY A 541 8.57 -35.05 -8.32
CA GLY A 541 9.38 -34.90 -9.53
C GLY A 541 9.54 -33.42 -9.96
N ILE A 542 9.41 -32.46 -9.04
CA ILE A 542 9.61 -31.03 -9.33
C ILE A 542 10.97 -30.59 -8.79
N LYS A 543 11.83 -30.11 -9.67
CA LYS A 543 13.13 -29.55 -9.31
C LYS A 543 13.09 -28.05 -9.21
N ILE A 544 13.38 -27.51 -8.04
CA ILE A 544 13.51 -26.06 -7.82
C ILE A 544 15.00 -25.68 -7.75
N ASN A 545 15.41 -24.71 -8.57
CA ASN A 545 16.74 -24.12 -8.55
C ASN A 545 16.68 -22.74 -7.92
N LEU A 546 17.30 -22.56 -6.76
CA LEU A 546 17.30 -21.29 -6.03
C LEU A 546 18.31 -20.31 -6.64
N ALA A 547 17.87 -19.11 -6.99
CA ALA A 547 18.71 -18.06 -7.55
C ALA A 547 18.57 -16.75 -6.73
N SER A 548 19.66 -16.38 -6.07
CA SER A 548 19.78 -15.14 -5.30
C SER A 548 20.28 -14.01 -6.18
N LEU A 549 19.59 -12.89 -6.21
CA LEU A 549 19.93 -11.72 -7.03
C LEU A 549 20.00 -10.45 -6.19
N GLU A 550 20.88 -9.54 -6.58
CA GLU A 550 20.85 -8.16 -6.07
C GLU A 550 19.51 -7.51 -6.41
N TRP A 551 19.03 -6.61 -5.54
CA TRP A 551 17.66 -6.08 -5.58
C TRP A 551 17.27 -5.44 -6.92
N ALA A 552 18.13 -4.59 -7.50
CA ALA A 552 17.84 -3.93 -8.77
C ALA A 552 17.76 -4.95 -9.93
N THR A 553 18.69 -5.90 -9.99
CA THR A 553 18.70 -7.00 -10.97
C THR A 553 17.49 -7.92 -10.80
N PHE A 554 17.09 -8.19 -9.55
CA PHE A 554 15.91 -8.99 -9.23
C PHE A 554 14.64 -8.30 -9.77
N LEU A 555 14.45 -7.01 -9.50
CA LEU A 555 13.31 -6.25 -10.00
C LEU A 555 13.30 -6.14 -11.53
N GLU A 556 14.47 -5.95 -12.15
CA GLU A 556 14.57 -5.88 -13.61
C GLU A 556 14.11 -7.19 -14.26
N ARG A 557 14.57 -8.35 -13.76
CA ARG A 557 14.14 -9.67 -14.27
C ARG A 557 12.64 -9.91 -14.09
N ILE A 558 12.06 -9.45 -12.99
CA ILE A 558 10.61 -9.55 -12.77
C ILE A 558 9.85 -8.66 -13.75
N LYS A 559 10.25 -7.39 -13.89
CA LYS A 559 9.61 -6.42 -14.79
C LYS A 559 9.72 -6.84 -16.27
N SER A 560 10.82 -7.46 -16.65
CA SER A 560 11.02 -8.02 -18.00
C SER A 560 10.42 -9.43 -18.19
N ARG A 561 9.83 -10.00 -17.13
CA ARG A 561 9.26 -11.37 -17.09
C ARG A 561 10.26 -12.47 -17.46
N GLU A 562 11.51 -12.28 -17.03
CA GLU A 562 12.61 -13.25 -17.21
C GLU A 562 12.81 -14.09 -15.93
N PHE A 563 11.76 -14.78 -15.49
CA PHE A 563 11.75 -15.66 -14.32
C PHE A 563 10.75 -16.79 -14.54
N ASP A 564 10.81 -17.84 -13.72
CA ASP A 564 9.80 -18.88 -13.64
C ASP A 564 8.95 -18.68 -12.37
N ALA A 565 9.63 -18.51 -11.23
CA ALA A 565 9.03 -18.18 -9.95
C ALA A 565 9.83 -17.07 -9.25
N CYS A 566 9.15 -16.20 -8.49
CA CYS A 566 9.81 -15.17 -7.68
C CYS A 566 9.14 -15.02 -6.32
N ASN A 567 9.94 -14.86 -5.25
CA ASN A 567 9.40 -14.67 -3.90
C ASN A 567 9.43 -13.20 -3.49
N LEU A 568 8.26 -12.68 -3.15
CA LEU A 568 8.02 -11.27 -2.81
C LEU A 568 6.91 -11.12 -1.75
N ALA A 569 6.64 -9.88 -1.39
CA ALA A 569 5.50 -9.49 -0.57
C ALA A 569 4.83 -8.24 -1.14
N TRP A 570 3.51 -8.16 -1.00
CA TRP A 570 2.73 -6.94 -1.20
C TRP A 570 2.35 -6.32 0.13
N VAL A 571 2.27 -5.00 0.16
CA VAL A 571 1.71 -4.20 1.26
C VAL A 571 0.64 -3.28 0.66
N PRO A 572 -0.46 -3.85 0.17
CA PRO A 572 -1.53 -3.05 -0.40
C PRO A 572 -2.30 -2.30 0.69
N PRO A 573 -3.01 -1.21 0.37
CA PRO A 573 -4.10 -0.72 1.18
C PRO A 573 -5.12 -1.84 1.46
N LEU A 574 -5.95 -1.67 2.50
CA LEU A 574 -6.96 -2.68 2.84
C LEU A 574 -8.00 -2.87 1.74
N GLU A 575 -8.19 -1.84 0.94
CA GLU A 575 -8.95 -1.84 -0.30
C GLU A 575 -8.25 -0.93 -1.30
N SER A 576 -8.05 -1.36 -2.52
CA SER A 576 -7.46 -0.58 -3.61
C SER A 576 -7.85 -1.15 -4.96
N ASP A 577 -7.76 -0.34 -6.02
CA ASP A 577 -8.08 -0.77 -7.39
C ASP A 577 -7.20 -1.97 -7.81
N PRO A 578 -7.79 -3.14 -8.12
CA PRO A 578 -7.03 -4.33 -8.48
C PRO A 578 -6.51 -4.33 -9.93
N GLU A 579 -6.83 -3.33 -10.72
CA GLU A 579 -6.61 -3.30 -12.16
C GLU A 579 -5.14 -3.50 -12.56
N GLN A 580 -4.22 -2.77 -11.93
CA GLN A 580 -2.81 -2.82 -12.32
C GLN A 580 -2.15 -4.18 -12.07
N LEU A 581 -2.64 -4.91 -11.07
CA LEU A 581 -2.11 -6.22 -10.69
C LEU A 581 -2.70 -7.36 -11.50
N TRP A 582 -3.97 -7.25 -11.90
CA TRP A 582 -4.72 -8.43 -12.35
C TRP A 582 -5.43 -8.28 -13.68
N HIS A 583 -5.69 -7.07 -14.19
CA HIS A 583 -6.40 -6.87 -15.45
C HIS A 583 -5.54 -7.24 -16.64
N SER A 584 -6.13 -7.92 -17.65
CA SER A 584 -5.47 -8.44 -18.86
C SER A 584 -4.72 -7.36 -19.65
N LYS A 585 -5.19 -6.11 -19.66
CA LYS A 585 -4.51 -4.99 -20.36
C LYS A 585 -3.08 -4.77 -19.86
N TRP A 586 -2.78 -5.16 -18.62
CA TRP A 586 -1.47 -5.05 -17.99
C TRP A 586 -0.66 -6.35 -18.03
N GLY A 587 -1.31 -7.48 -18.40
CA GLY A 587 -0.68 -8.81 -18.46
C GLY A 587 0.27 -9.00 -19.64
N ALA A 588 0.13 -8.24 -20.74
CA ALA A 588 0.92 -8.41 -21.96
C ALA A 588 2.42 -8.16 -21.71
N ARG A 589 3.28 -8.90 -22.46
CA ARG A 589 4.75 -8.90 -22.25
C ARG A 589 5.41 -7.54 -22.46
N ASP A 590 4.85 -6.70 -23.31
CA ASP A 590 5.35 -5.36 -23.64
C ASP A 590 4.92 -4.29 -22.62
N LYS A 591 4.08 -4.66 -21.65
CA LYS A 591 3.58 -3.73 -20.63
C LYS A 591 4.48 -3.72 -19.38
N LYS A 592 4.92 -2.53 -19.01
CA LYS A 592 5.52 -2.28 -17.69
C LYS A 592 4.39 -2.12 -16.67
N SER A 593 4.21 -3.10 -15.80
CA SER A 593 3.09 -3.12 -14.85
C SER A 593 3.43 -4.01 -13.65
N SER A 594 2.54 -4.01 -12.66
CA SER A 594 2.61 -4.93 -11.52
C SER A 594 2.00 -6.31 -11.80
N ASN A 595 1.33 -6.52 -12.95
CA ASN A 595 0.87 -7.84 -13.40
C ASN A 595 2.06 -8.67 -13.96
N ASN A 596 3.04 -8.93 -13.10
CA ASN A 596 4.27 -9.63 -13.49
C ASN A 596 4.03 -11.10 -13.84
N SER A 597 3.00 -11.72 -13.25
CA SER A 597 2.59 -13.10 -13.57
C SER A 597 2.02 -13.24 -14.98
N GLY A 598 1.59 -12.15 -15.61
CA GLY A 598 0.99 -12.19 -16.94
C GLY A 598 -0.41 -12.78 -16.94
N VAL A 599 -1.20 -12.48 -15.92
CA VAL A 599 -2.63 -12.87 -15.86
C VAL A 599 -3.37 -12.19 -16.99
N MET A 600 -4.08 -12.98 -17.81
CA MET A 600 -4.94 -12.52 -18.90
C MET A 600 -6.19 -13.40 -18.92
N ASP A 601 -7.21 -12.99 -18.17
CA ASP A 601 -8.47 -13.70 -18.02
C ASP A 601 -9.64 -12.72 -18.13
N PRO A 602 -10.51 -12.84 -19.17
CA PRO A 602 -11.65 -11.94 -19.34
C PRO A 602 -12.66 -11.96 -18.19
N LYS A 603 -12.74 -13.04 -17.41
CA LYS A 603 -13.61 -13.10 -16.24
C LYS A 603 -13.05 -12.25 -15.10
N ILE A 604 -11.73 -12.26 -14.91
CA ILE A 604 -11.04 -11.34 -13.98
C ILE A 604 -11.29 -9.90 -14.41
N ASP A 605 -11.16 -9.59 -15.69
CA ASP A 605 -11.38 -8.24 -16.21
C ASP A 605 -12.80 -7.74 -15.87
N ALA A 606 -13.81 -8.58 -16.14
CA ALA A 606 -15.21 -8.24 -15.82
C ALA A 606 -15.46 -8.08 -14.31
N MET A 607 -14.81 -8.91 -13.46
CA MET A 607 -14.89 -8.77 -12.00
C MET A 607 -14.25 -7.46 -11.52
N ILE A 608 -13.10 -7.10 -12.07
CA ILE A 608 -12.41 -5.83 -11.77
C ILE A 608 -13.29 -4.64 -12.16
N GLU A 609 -13.85 -4.64 -13.36
CA GLU A 609 -14.73 -3.58 -13.84
C GLU A 609 -16.00 -3.47 -12.97
N GLY A 610 -16.54 -4.59 -12.50
CA GLY A 610 -17.65 -4.62 -11.55
C GLY A 610 -17.31 -4.01 -10.21
N ILE A 611 -16.14 -4.37 -9.63
CA ILE A 611 -15.64 -3.80 -8.38
C ILE A 611 -15.41 -2.28 -8.52
N GLN A 612 -14.82 -1.85 -9.63
CA GLN A 612 -14.56 -0.44 -9.89
C GLN A 612 -15.83 0.41 -10.03
N ALA A 613 -16.91 -0.18 -10.56
CA ALA A 613 -18.17 0.50 -10.79
C ALA A 613 -19.09 0.53 -9.56
N GLU A 614 -18.86 -0.33 -8.57
CA GLU A 614 -19.75 -0.48 -7.41
C GLU A 614 -19.39 0.49 -6.30
N ILE A 615 -20.24 1.48 -6.05
CA ILE A 615 -20.03 2.49 -4.99
C ILE A 615 -20.58 2.05 -3.63
N ASP A 616 -21.59 1.17 -3.60
CA ASP A 616 -22.04 0.61 -2.34
C ASP A 616 -20.98 -0.31 -1.75
N ARG A 617 -20.48 0.05 -0.56
CA ARG A 617 -19.34 -0.63 0.05
C ARG A 617 -19.63 -2.10 0.39
N GLU A 618 -20.81 -2.40 0.91
CA GLU A 618 -21.18 -3.78 1.30
C GLU A 618 -21.22 -4.69 0.07
N THR A 619 -21.87 -4.22 -1.00
CA THR A 619 -21.95 -4.91 -2.30
C THR A 619 -20.55 -5.06 -2.90
N ARG A 620 -19.73 -4.03 -2.86
CA ARG A 620 -18.35 -4.08 -3.36
C ARG A 620 -17.48 -5.06 -2.58
N MET A 621 -17.63 -5.15 -1.25
CA MET A 621 -16.92 -6.16 -0.45
C MET A 621 -17.38 -7.58 -0.78
N ALA A 622 -18.63 -7.78 -1.17
CA ALA A 622 -19.10 -9.09 -1.67
C ALA A 622 -18.41 -9.44 -3.00
N LEU A 623 -18.31 -8.50 -3.95
CA LEU A 623 -17.58 -8.69 -5.21
C LEU A 623 -16.09 -9.00 -4.97
N TRP A 624 -15.46 -8.32 -4.01
CA TRP A 624 -14.07 -8.60 -3.60
C TRP A 624 -13.89 -10.03 -3.06
N ARG A 625 -14.84 -10.54 -2.28
CA ARG A 625 -14.80 -11.93 -1.79
C ARG A 625 -14.92 -12.94 -2.94
N GLU A 626 -15.76 -12.68 -3.94
CA GLU A 626 -15.87 -13.50 -5.14
C GLU A 626 -14.59 -13.46 -6.00
N PHE A 627 -14.03 -12.27 -6.21
CA PHE A 627 -12.78 -12.07 -6.92
C PHE A 627 -11.62 -12.83 -6.23
N HIS A 628 -11.49 -12.72 -4.90
CA HIS A 628 -10.47 -13.41 -4.13
C HIS A 628 -10.57 -14.94 -4.30
N ARG A 629 -11.78 -15.50 -4.19
CA ARG A 629 -12.02 -16.93 -4.40
C ARG A 629 -11.61 -17.36 -5.80
N TYR A 630 -12.05 -16.65 -6.81
CA TYR A 630 -11.72 -16.97 -8.19
C TYR A 630 -10.23 -16.95 -8.47
N ILE A 631 -9.52 -15.94 -7.98
CA ILE A 631 -8.06 -15.85 -8.10
C ILE A 631 -7.38 -17.06 -7.46
N TYR A 632 -7.83 -17.50 -6.29
CA TYR A 632 -7.21 -18.62 -5.58
C TYR A 632 -7.59 -19.98 -6.14
N GLU A 633 -8.84 -20.18 -6.46
CA GLU A 633 -9.37 -21.50 -6.85
C GLU A 633 -9.12 -21.81 -8.34
N GLU A 634 -9.25 -20.81 -9.22
CA GLU A 634 -9.29 -21.04 -10.67
C GLU A 634 -8.06 -20.52 -11.41
N VAL A 635 -7.36 -19.53 -10.87
CA VAL A 635 -6.20 -18.93 -11.55
C VAL A 635 -4.88 -19.21 -10.86
N GLN A 636 -4.84 -19.04 -9.57
CA GLN A 636 -3.68 -19.24 -8.68
C GLN A 636 -2.36 -18.70 -9.25
N PRO A 637 -2.29 -17.41 -9.59
CA PRO A 637 -1.10 -16.80 -10.18
C PRO A 637 0.04 -16.69 -9.18
N TYR A 638 -0.27 -16.84 -7.89
CA TYR A 638 0.65 -16.85 -6.76
C TYR A 638 0.42 -18.10 -5.91
N LEU A 639 1.50 -18.66 -5.39
CA LEU A 639 1.43 -19.43 -4.15
C LEU A 639 1.31 -18.40 -3.02
N PHE A 640 0.08 -18.17 -2.55
CA PHE A 640 -0.18 -17.27 -1.43
C PHE A 640 0.34 -17.89 -0.15
N MET A 641 1.08 -17.11 0.64
CA MET A 641 1.81 -17.64 1.79
C MET A 641 1.21 -17.16 3.10
N TYR A 642 1.76 -16.08 3.63
CA TYR A 642 1.43 -15.62 4.97
C TYR A 642 1.28 -14.10 5.05
N ASN A 643 0.34 -13.67 5.91
CA ASN A 643 0.40 -12.38 6.57
C ASN A 643 1.27 -12.55 7.83
N VAL A 644 2.46 -11.97 7.83
CA VAL A 644 3.42 -12.08 8.92
C VAL A 644 3.36 -10.84 9.79
N PRO A 645 3.25 -10.95 11.13
CA PRO A 645 3.20 -9.79 11.99
C PRO A 645 4.56 -9.11 12.09
N LYS A 646 4.54 -7.78 12.19
CA LYS A 646 5.66 -6.98 12.64
C LYS A 646 5.83 -7.15 14.14
N LYS A 647 7.02 -7.49 14.60
CA LYS A 647 7.38 -7.58 16.03
C LYS A 647 8.20 -6.37 16.40
N PHE A 648 7.78 -5.63 17.42
CA PHE A 648 8.47 -4.41 17.85
C PHE A 648 8.93 -4.46 19.29
N GLY A 649 9.91 -3.62 19.59
CA GLY A 649 10.32 -3.21 20.92
C GLY A 649 10.25 -1.71 21.04
N ALA A 650 9.75 -1.21 22.16
CA ALA A 650 9.60 0.21 22.40
C ALA A 650 10.00 0.58 23.84
N SER A 651 10.52 1.80 24.00
CA SER A 651 10.85 2.35 25.31
C SER A 651 9.58 2.57 26.14
N LEU A 652 9.59 2.17 27.40
CA LEU A 652 8.51 2.45 28.37
C LEU A 652 8.25 3.95 28.59
N LYS A 653 9.12 4.84 28.12
CA LYS A 653 8.92 6.28 28.19
C LYS A 653 7.96 6.81 27.13
N VAL A 654 7.81 6.07 26.02
CA VAL A 654 6.89 6.40 24.93
C VAL A 654 5.52 5.83 25.21
N ARG A 655 4.49 6.62 25.03
CA ARG A 655 3.07 6.27 25.13
C ARG A 655 2.33 6.64 23.86
N GLY A 656 1.08 6.20 23.75
CA GLY A 656 0.23 6.49 22.58
C GLY A 656 0.55 5.64 21.37
N ILE A 657 1.32 4.55 21.51
CA ILE A 657 1.59 3.63 20.41
C ILE A 657 0.34 2.76 20.18
N ARG A 658 -0.43 3.11 19.18
CA ARG A 658 -1.57 2.33 18.70
C ARG A 658 -1.21 1.75 17.34
N ASN A 659 -1.50 0.48 17.13
CA ASN A 659 -1.21 -0.19 15.88
C ASN A 659 -2.42 -0.22 14.94
N SER A 660 -2.15 -0.16 13.64
CA SER A 660 -3.14 -0.17 12.57
C SER A 660 -2.73 -1.19 11.50
N ALA A 661 -3.70 -1.60 10.70
CA ALA A 661 -3.44 -2.42 9.51
C ALA A 661 -2.90 -1.60 8.32
N ILE A 662 -3.01 -0.28 8.36
CA ILE A 662 -2.49 0.64 7.34
C ILE A 662 -0.98 0.84 7.55
N ASP A 663 -0.17 0.77 6.47
CA ASP A 663 1.28 1.03 6.52
C ASP A 663 1.58 2.46 7.01
N PRO A 664 2.53 2.66 7.95
CA PRO A 664 3.50 1.74 8.54
C PRO A 664 3.00 0.90 9.73
N GLY A 665 1.72 0.98 10.08
CA GLY A 665 1.12 0.29 11.19
C GLY A 665 1.08 1.10 12.49
N TYR A 666 1.45 2.37 12.44
CA TYR A 666 1.46 3.29 13.59
C TYR A 666 1.51 4.75 13.15
N VAL A 667 1.13 5.66 14.05
CA VAL A 667 1.13 7.12 13.82
C VAL A 667 1.98 7.78 14.89
N ILE A 668 3.16 8.30 14.49
CA ILE A 668 4.14 8.86 15.45
C ILE A 668 3.63 10.16 16.08
N ARG A 669 2.87 10.96 15.35
CA ARG A 669 2.32 12.23 15.86
C ARG A 669 1.37 12.05 17.05
N ASP A 670 0.85 10.84 17.26
CA ASP A 670 0.02 10.48 18.42
C ASP A 670 0.85 10.04 19.64
N TRP A 671 2.14 9.77 19.45
CA TRP A 671 3.02 9.32 20.53
C TRP A 671 3.47 10.51 21.41
N TYR A 672 3.67 10.24 22.69
CA TYR A 672 4.07 11.25 23.64
C TYR A 672 4.94 10.68 24.77
N PHE A 673 5.61 11.57 25.49
CA PHE A 673 6.28 11.22 26.73
C PHE A 673 5.41 11.57 27.93
N VAL A 674 5.56 10.79 29.01
CA VAL A 674 4.87 11.05 30.30
C VAL A 674 5.83 11.51 31.40
N ASP A 675 7.13 11.45 31.19
CA ASP A 675 8.16 11.84 32.14
C ASP A 675 8.83 13.13 31.69
N PRO A 676 8.71 14.23 32.48
CA PRO A 676 9.34 15.52 32.15
C PRO A 676 10.86 15.43 32.02
N SER A 677 11.54 14.45 32.67
CA SER A 677 12.98 14.27 32.57
C SER A 677 13.46 13.81 31.18
N VAL A 678 12.53 13.34 30.34
CA VAL A 678 12.82 12.92 28.97
C VAL A 678 12.84 14.11 28.00
N LYS A 679 12.47 15.32 28.45
CA LYS A 679 12.54 16.52 27.63
C LYS A 679 13.98 16.76 27.16
N GLY A 680 14.18 16.55 25.88
CA GLY A 680 15.34 17.04 25.16
C GLY A 680 16.45 16.08 24.87
N THR A 681 16.86 15.13 25.70
CA THR A 681 17.97 14.24 25.35
C THR A 681 18.04 12.99 26.22
N ARG A 682 18.38 11.90 25.59
CA ARG A 682 18.93 10.74 26.29
C ARG A 682 20.43 10.93 26.45
N LYS A 683 20.99 10.45 27.56
CA LYS A 683 22.44 10.55 27.87
C LYS A 683 23.36 10.10 26.72
N SER A 684 22.92 9.16 25.89
CA SER A 684 23.66 8.64 24.75
C SER A 684 23.70 9.58 23.53
N LEU A 685 22.91 10.66 23.51
CA LEU A 685 22.82 11.59 22.38
C LEU A 685 23.50 12.93 22.67
N GLU A 686 24.02 13.12 23.86
CA GLU A 686 24.79 14.31 24.25
C GLU A 686 26.28 14.24 23.86
N LYS A 687 26.69 13.18 23.11
CA LYS A 687 28.06 13.00 22.66
C LYS A 687 28.19 13.21 21.17
#